data_3ad0a5174bb63eb31a1780ab0e434032
#
_entry.id   3ad0a5174bb63eb31a1780ab0e434032
#
_cell.length_a   1.000
_cell.length_b   1.000
_cell.length_c   1.000
_cell.angle_alpha   90.00
_cell.angle_beta   90.00
_cell.angle_gamma   90.00
#
_symmetry.space_group_name_H-M   'P 1'
#
loop_
_entity.id
_entity.type
_entity.pdbx_description
1 polymer ?
#
loop_
_entity_poly.entity_id
_entity_poly.type
_entity_poly.pdbx_seq_one_letter_code
_entity_poly.pdbx_strand_id
1 'polypeptide(L)'
;MKHIGITILAAVAALVSGCKGGSASGNDLTEFVNVKIGSGGHGHVFVGASVPFGAVQLGPTSIPQSWDWCSGYHVSDSTVIGFSHTHLSGTGIGDLFDVTLMPVTGPVKYSRGTERDPLSGMWSYADRSKEVARPGYYSVPLLRYGITAEMTATNRVGLSRYTFPESDQSAIVIDLENGGCWDSAYSTGFEKVDSCTLKGFRFSSGWARNQKLFFYAQFSKPFDFFEVIPVRERDINGNILSVNYGRAGFRTADGDQIMVKVAISPVSEENARLNMETELPGWDFEATSEAARTAWNEELSRVKVKTADADTRTIFYTALYHTMIVPSTFCDVNGEYRGADGEVHLDGGFVNYTTFSLWDTYRAQMPLMTIVHPDREADMVNTMIRICDEQGRLPVWHLMGNETDCMVGNPGIIAVADAVVKDIPGINKEKAWDALKTTAMGDDRGQDLRKRYGYIPSDLFNQSVAYDMEYAIADGAMASAAECLGKEEDAVYFRERSHSYRNYMDRETLQARGRLSDGSWRTPFSPYHSAHEVTDYCEGTAWQYTWLAPQEYEGLVEFYGSKEFFLERLDSLFLADSHLEGENVSSDITGLIGQYVHGNEPSHHIIYFYTMAGKPAKTADLVRRVYDDFYFNDPEGLAGNEDAGQMSAWYVLSSLGFYEPEPASTRFWFGAPVFEEAELKVPGGILKITAKGLSADNKYIQDVTLNGQKLDRGYIEYSEIISGGELVLDMGPEPAVWF
;
A
#
# COMPACT_ATOMS: atom_id res chain seq x y z
N MET A 1 32.93 -28.92 -42.56
CA MET A 1 32.01 -30.08 -42.56
C MET A 1 31.06 -29.93 -41.38
N LYS A 2 29.78 -29.89 -41.76
CA LYS A 2 28.55 -29.99 -40.94
C LYS A 2 28.26 -28.92 -39.90
N HIS A 3 27.44 -27.97 -40.33
CA HIS A 3 26.53 -27.16 -39.54
C HIS A 3 25.50 -28.04 -38.81
N ILE A 4 25.20 -27.74 -37.56
CA ILE A 4 23.97 -28.16 -36.91
C ILE A 4 23.33 -26.87 -36.39
N GLY A 5 22.30 -26.41 -37.12
CA GLY A 5 21.39 -25.36 -36.67
C GLY A 5 20.35 -26.00 -35.77
N ILE A 6 20.13 -25.39 -34.61
CA ILE A 6 18.99 -25.72 -33.74
C ILE A 6 17.94 -24.63 -33.97
N THR A 7 16.87 -25.03 -34.63
CA THR A 7 15.66 -24.21 -34.83
C THR A 7 14.77 -24.46 -33.62
N ILE A 8 14.57 -23.42 -32.78
CA ILE A 8 13.54 -23.45 -31.73
C ILE A 8 12.24 -22.96 -32.36
N LEU A 9 11.29 -23.86 -32.55
CA LEU A 9 9.93 -23.59 -32.98
C LEU A 9 9.13 -23.19 -31.74
N ALA A 10 8.74 -21.93 -31.62
CA ALA A 10 7.73 -21.49 -30.67
C ALA A 10 6.36 -21.91 -31.23
N ALA A 11 5.69 -22.81 -30.55
CA ALA A 11 4.31 -23.18 -30.84
C ALA A 11 3.36 -22.28 -30.06
N VAL A 12 2.85 -21.24 -30.72
CA VAL A 12 1.67 -20.50 -30.24
C VAL A 12 0.43 -21.29 -30.69
N ALA A 13 -0.20 -21.96 -29.75
CA ALA A 13 -1.50 -22.62 -29.99
C ALA A 13 -2.61 -21.61 -29.63
N ALA A 14 -3.17 -20.98 -30.65
CA ALA A 14 -4.42 -20.24 -30.54
C ALA A 14 -5.58 -21.23 -30.37
N LEU A 15 -6.12 -21.32 -29.17
CA LEU A 15 -7.40 -21.97 -28.89
C LEU A 15 -8.52 -20.94 -29.00
N VAL A 16 -9.09 -20.83 -30.21
CA VAL A 16 -10.39 -20.19 -30.40
C VAL A 16 -11.48 -21.26 -30.09
N SER A 17 -12.00 -21.23 -28.88
CA SER A 17 -13.24 -21.93 -28.52
C SER A 17 -14.33 -20.92 -28.28
N GLY A 18 -15.35 -20.97 -29.13
CA GLY A 18 -16.55 -20.15 -29.03
C GLY A 18 -17.28 -20.36 -27.70
N CYS A 19 -17.35 -19.34 -26.88
CA CYS A 19 -18.18 -19.32 -25.69
C CYS A 19 -19.65 -19.04 -26.09
N LYS A 20 -20.48 -20.05 -25.96
CA LYS A 20 -21.92 -19.88 -25.73
C LYS A 20 -22.10 -19.22 -24.37
N GLY A 21 -22.97 -18.19 -24.28
CA GLY A 21 -23.34 -17.56 -23.04
C GLY A 21 -23.71 -18.57 -21.96
N GLY A 22 -22.88 -18.72 -20.97
CA GLY A 22 -23.16 -19.47 -19.75
C GLY A 22 -23.51 -18.46 -18.66
N SER A 23 -24.67 -18.66 -18.04
CA SER A 23 -25.13 -17.98 -16.85
C SER A 23 -24.00 -17.86 -15.81
N ALA A 24 -23.76 -16.65 -15.29
CA ALA A 24 -22.89 -16.40 -14.14
C ALA A 24 -23.33 -17.32 -12.98
N SER A 25 -22.53 -18.33 -12.69
CA SER A 25 -22.72 -19.20 -11.54
C SER A 25 -21.92 -18.58 -10.36
N GLY A 26 -22.60 -18.11 -9.41
CA GLY A 26 -22.44 -18.03 -7.96
C GLY A 26 -21.09 -17.87 -7.30
N ASN A 27 -20.05 -17.18 -7.87
CA ASN A 27 -18.79 -16.94 -7.16
C ASN A 27 -18.02 -15.74 -7.69
N ASP A 28 -18.69 -14.64 -8.02
CA ASP A 28 -18.00 -13.39 -8.30
C ASP A 28 -17.76 -12.61 -6.99
N LEU A 29 -16.55 -12.69 -6.48
CA LEU A 29 -16.18 -12.04 -5.24
C LEU A 29 -16.04 -10.52 -5.35
N THR A 30 -15.93 -9.99 -6.57
CA THR A 30 -15.88 -8.55 -6.80
C THR A 30 -17.19 -7.85 -6.41
N GLU A 31 -18.30 -8.58 -6.34
CA GLU A 31 -19.59 -8.05 -5.87
C GLU A 31 -19.59 -7.71 -4.37
N PHE A 32 -18.65 -8.26 -3.60
CA PHE A 32 -18.48 -7.98 -2.17
C PHE A 32 -17.47 -6.87 -1.88
N VAL A 33 -16.84 -6.28 -2.89
CA VAL A 33 -15.90 -5.18 -2.71
C VAL A 33 -16.63 -3.84 -2.75
N ASN A 34 -16.55 -3.07 -1.68
CA ASN A 34 -16.98 -1.69 -1.63
C ASN A 34 -15.74 -0.77 -1.72
N VAL A 35 -15.35 -0.39 -2.93
CA VAL A 35 -14.14 0.43 -3.18
C VAL A 35 -14.16 1.80 -2.50
N LYS A 36 -15.28 2.19 -1.88
CA LYS A 36 -15.40 3.47 -1.16
C LYS A 36 -15.06 3.38 0.32
N ILE A 37 -14.88 2.20 0.90
CA ILE A 37 -14.37 2.10 2.29
C ILE A 37 -12.99 2.76 2.35
N GLY A 38 -12.80 3.69 3.29
CA GLY A 38 -11.57 4.45 3.44
C GLY A 38 -11.44 5.66 2.50
N SER A 39 -12.47 6.00 1.71
CA SER A 39 -12.48 7.20 0.86
C SER A 39 -13.06 8.44 1.56
N GLY A 40 -13.39 8.33 2.83
CA GLY A 40 -13.80 9.40 3.73
C GLY A 40 -12.93 9.41 4.98
N GLY A 41 -13.09 10.42 5.83
CA GLY A 41 -12.23 10.62 6.99
C GLY A 41 -10.76 10.70 6.58
N HIS A 42 -9.90 9.96 7.26
CA HIS A 42 -8.45 9.91 7.03
C HIS A 42 -7.97 8.63 6.34
N GLY A 43 -8.83 7.89 5.64
CA GLY A 43 -8.44 6.61 5.01
C GLY A 43 -7.58 6.76 3.77
N HIS A 44 -7.72 7.86 3.02
CA HIS A 44 -6.96 8.22 1.82
C HIS A 44 -6.94 7.16 0.71
N VAL A 45 -7.97 6.33 0.62
CA VAL A 45 -8.02 5.22 -0.34
C VAL A 45 -8.33 5.73 -1.75
N PHE A 46 -7.64 5.18 -2.73
CA PHE A 46 -7.90 5.40 -4.15
C PHE A 46 -9.27 4.85 -4.57
N VAL A 47 -10.02 5.66 -5.32
CA VAL A 47 -11.30 5.25 -5.95
C VAL A 47 -11.19 5.45 -7.45
N GLY A 48 -11.22 4.35 -8.21
CA GLY A 48 -11.08 4.39 -9.66
C GLY A 48 -11.04 3.00 -10.28
N ALA A 49 -10.57 2.93 -11.51
CA ALA A 49 -10.39 1.71 -12.27
C ALA A 49 -8.90 1.30 -12.30
N SER A 50 -8.61 0.10 -11.86
CA SER A 50 -7.28 -0.53 -11.90
C SER A 50 -7.42 -2.05 -12.05
N VAL A 51 -6.32 -2.72 -12.31
CA VAL A 51 -6.19 -4.18 -12.12
C VAL A 51 -5.31 -4.45 -10.91
N PRO A 52 -5.29 -5.68 -10.35
CA PRO A 52 -4.41 -5.99 -9.21
C PRO A 52 -2.95 -5.62 -9.51
N PHE A 53 -2.33 -4.85 -8.60
CA PHE A 53 -0.94 -4.38 -8.71
C PHE A 53 -0.63 -3.59 -10.00
N GLY A 54 -1.64 -2.97 -10.62
CA GLY A 54 -1.50 -2.27 -11.90
C GLY A 54 -0.70 -0.97 -11.80
N ALA A 55 0.11 -0.67 -12.82
CA ALA A 55 0.79 0.60 -12.97
C ALA A 55 -0.20 1.76 -13.19
N VAL A 56 -1.32 1.49 -13.87
CA VAL A 56 -2.39 2.46 -14.08
C VAL A 56 -3.43 2.35 -12.99
N GLN A 57 -3.66 3.48 -12.30
CA GLN A 57 -4.73 3.71 -11.34
C GLN A 57 -5.54 4.90 -11.85
N LEU A 58 -6.52 4.61 -12.74
CA LEU A 58 -7.30 5.61 -13.46
C LEU A 58 -8.53 6.01 -12.67
N GLY A 59 -8.54 7.22 -12.16
CA GLY A 59 -9.65 7.68 -11.31
C GLY A 59 -9.87 9.18 -11.32
N PRO A 60 -10.98 9.63 -10.73
CA PRO A 60 -11.30 11.04 -10.60
C PRO A 60 -10.34 11.73 -9.64
N THR A 61 -9.95 12.94 -10.01
CA THR A 61 -9.16 13.84 -9.16
C THR A 61 -10.01 15.06 -8.85
N SER A 62 -10.21 15.34 -7.56
CA SER A 62 -10.94 16.50 -7.06
C SER A 62 -10.01 17.73 -6.93
N ILE A 63 -10.59 18.91 -6.73
CA ILE A 63 -9.80 20.08 -6.32
C ILE A 63 -9.23 19.80 -4.93
N PRO A 64 -7.90 19.80 -4.73
CA PRO A 64 -7.30 19.60 -3.41
C PRO A 64 -7.74 20.66 -2.42
N GLN A 65 -8.23 20.25 -1.26
CA GLN A 65 -8.75 21.16 -0.22
C GLN A 65 -7.94 21.06 1.07
N SER A 66 -7.66 19.84 1.54
CA SER A 66 -6.94 19.59 2.78
C SER A 66 -6.12 18.27 2.64
N TRP A 67 -5.55 17.84 3.76
CA TRP A 67 -4.82 16.60 3.87
C TRP A 67 -5.61 15.37 3.38
N ASP A 68 -6.92 15.32 3.67
CA ASP A 68 -7.77 14.17 3.29
C ASP A 68 -8.00 14.01 1.78
N TRP A 69 -7.54 14.96 0.95
CA TRP A 69 -7.58 14.86 -0.51
C TRP A 69 -6.32 14.25 -1.14
N CYS A 70 -5.43 13.62 -0.36
CA CYS A 70 -4.17 13.05 -0.82
C CYS A 70 -4.32 12.03 -1.96
N SER A 71 -5.35 11.17 -1.91
CA SER A 71 -5.63 10.19 -2.97
C SER A 71 -6.32 10.75 -4.21
N GLY A 72 -6.62 12.06 -4.23
CA GLY A 72 -7.36 12.73 -5.31
C GLY A 72 -8.87 12.63 -5.22
N TYR A 73 -9.41 11.68 -4.49
CA TYR A 73 -10.85 11.49 -4.26
C TYR A 73 -11.16 11.60 -2.77
N HIS A 74 -12.21 12.32 -2.43
CA HIS A 74 -12.82 12.26 -1.11
C HIS A 74 -14.35 12.17 -1.25
N VAL A 75 -14.99 11.25 -0.53
CA VAL A 75 -16.42 10.96 -0.70
C VAL A 75 -17.32 12.18 -0.48
N SER A 76 -16.92 13.10 0.39
CA SER A 76 -17.68 14.34 0.66
C SER A 76 -17.59 15.39 -0.44
N ASP A 77 -16.62 15.25 -1.37
CA ASP A 77 -16.39 16.20 -2.46
C ASP A 77 -17.01 15.72 -3.77
N SER A 78 -17.68 16.61 -4.47
CA SER A 78 -18.23 16.34 -5.79
C SER A 78 -17.50 17.08 -6.92
N THR A 79 -16.40 17.78 -6.63
CA THR A 79 -15.58 18.41 -7.68
C THR A 79 -14.74 17.36 -8.43
N VAL A 80 -14.59 17.54 -9.73
CA VAL A 80 -13.72 16.74 -10.59
C VAL A 80 -12.95 17.69 -11.50
N ILE A 81 -11.62 17.70 -11.38
CA ILE A 81 -10.71 18.46 -12.27
C ILE A 81 -10.28 17.66 -13.48
N GLY A 82 -10.47 16.33 -13.43
CA GLY A 82 -10.17 15.38 -14.49
C GLY A 82 -10.01 13.96 -13.93
N PHE A 83 -9.51 13.07 -14.79
CA PHE A 83 -9.27 11.66 -14.51
C PHE A 83 -7.80 11.35 -14.75
N SER A 84 -7.05 11.14 -13.67
CA SER A 84 -5.60 10.95 -13.68
C SER A 84 -5.26 9.47 -13.78
N HIS A 85 -4.11 9.13 -14.37
CA HIS A 85 -3.69 7.74 -14.62
C HIS A 85 -2.84 7.14 -13.51
N THR A 86 -2.37 7.97 -12.57
CA THR A 86 -1.58 7.53 -11.41
C THR A 86 -2.14 8.15 -10.14
N HIS A 87 -2.22 7.36 -9.07
CA HIS A 87 -2.67 7.78 -7.75
C HIS A 87 -1.88 7.05 -6.66
N LEU A 88 -1.81 7.64 -5.47
CA LEU A 88 -1.46 6.93 -4.24
C LEU A 88 -2.74 6.41 -3.58
N SER A 89 -2.63 5.34 -2.80
CA SER A 89 -3.74 4.79 -2.03
C SER A 89 -3.33 4.56 -0.59
N GLY A 90 -4.13 5.11 0.32
CA GLY A 90 -3.96 4.92 1.75
C GLY A 90 -2.90 5.79 2.41
N THR A 91 -2.18 6.62 1.66
CA THR A 91 -1.05 7.39 2.19
C THR A 91 -1.45 8.82 2.53
N GLY A 92 -0.93 9.37 3.63
CA GLY A 92 -1.10 10.78 4.01
C GLY A 92 -0.31 11.76 3.13
N ILE A 93 0.12 11.35 1.95
CA ILE A 93 0.90 12.14 1.01
C ILE A 93 0.16 12.27 -0.32
N GLY A 94 -0.01 13.49 -0.81
CA GLY A 94 -0.59 13.78 -2.11
C GLY A 94 0.50 14.03 -3.16
N ASP A 95 0.76 13.05 -3.99
CA ASP A 95 1.71 13.12 -5.11
C ASP A 95 1.08 12.47 -6.36
N LEU A 96 1.81 12.37 -7.46
CA LEU A 96 1.39 11.77 -8.74
C LEU A 96 0.28 12.57 -9.44
N PHE A 97 -0.83 11.96 -9.83
CA PHE A 97 -1.93 12.48 -10.65
C PHE A 97 -1.48 12.81 -12.08
N ASP A 98 -0.67 11.92 -12.66
CA ASP A 98 -0.12 12.14 -13.98
C ASP A 98 -1.16 11.93 -15.09
N VAL A 99 -0.96 12.69 -16.19
CA VAL A 99 -1.72 12.60 -17.43
C VAL A 99 -3.23 12.62 -17.17
N THR A 100 -3.69 13.77 -16.66
CA THR A 100 -5.09 13.96 -16.32
C THR A 100 -5.91 14.34 -17.53
N LEU A 101 -6.97 13.57 -17.83
CA LEU A 101 -7.90 13.85 -18.93
C LEU A 101 -9.17 14.52 -18.39
N MET A 102 -9.53 15.67 -18.99
CA MET A 102 -10.80 16.35 -18.69
C MET A 102 -11.62 16.55 -19.97
N PRO A 103 -12.74 15.81 -20.14
CA PRO A 103 -13.66 16.05 -21.24
C PRO A 103 -14.50 17.30 -20.96
N VAL A 104 -14.63 18.18 -21.95
CA VAL A 104 -15.30 19.49 -21.81
C VAL A 104 -16.14 19.83 -23.03
N THR A 105 -17.13 20.72 -22.84
CA THR A 105 -17.88 21.38 -23.92
C THR A 105 -17.77 22.89 -23.75
N GLY A 106 -17.59 23.60 -24.85
CA GLY A 106 -17.46 25.07 -24.83
C GLY A 106 -16.11 25.58 -24.35
N PRO A 107 -16.00 26.90 -24.10
CA PRO A 107 -14.76 27.53 -23.66
C PRO A 107 -14.46 27.19 -22.20
N VAL A 108 -13.18 26.94 -21.89
CA VAL A 108 -12.68 26.66 -20.54
C VAL A 108 -11.49 27.53 -20.22
N LYS A 109 -11.26 27.76 -18.92
CA LYS A 109 -10.04 28.36 -18.42
C LYS A 109 -9.07 27.24 -18.02
N TYR A 110 -7.90 27.23 -18.61
CA TYR A 110 -6.85 26.23 -18.33
C TYR A 110 -6.23 26.49 -16.96
N SER A 111 -6.85 25.93 -15.96
CA SER A 111 -6.47 26.02 -14.55
C SER A 111 -7.24 24.94 -13.77
N ARG A 112 -6.65 24.44 -12.70
CA ARG A 112 -7.33 23.58 -11.70
C ARG A 112 -8.62 24.25 -11.19
N GLY A 113 -8.58 25.57 -11.01
CA GLY A 113 -9.72 26.35 -10.51
C GLY A 113 -9.82 26.38 -8.99
N THR A 114 -10.92 26.95 -8.53
CA THR A 114 -11.23 27.11 -7.11
C THR A 114 -12.65 26.57 -6.87
N GLU A 115 -12.83 25.83 -5.81
CA GLU A 115 -14.14 25.34 -5.38
C GLU A 115 -15.17 26.50 -5.30
N ARG A 116 -16.43 26.20 -5.65
CA ARG A 116 -17.56 27.17 -5.71
C ARG A 116 -17.48 28.22 -6.81
N ASP A 117 -16.40 28.26 -7.60
CA ASP A 117 -16.32 29.10 -8.81
C ASP A 117 -16.05 28.23 -10.05
N PRO A 118 -17.11 27.67 -10.69
CA PRO A 118 -16.96 26.83 -11.88
C PRO A 118 -16.26 27.50 -13.06
N LEU A 119 -16.24 28.83 -13.11
CA LEU A 119 -15.57 29.57 -14.19
C LEU A 119 -14.08 29.84 -13.91
N SER A 120 -13.61 29.53 -12.71
CA SER A 120 -12.19 29.71 -12.35
C SER A 120 -11.24 28.70 -13.00
N GLY A 121 -11.75 27.53 -13.48
CA GLY A 121 -10.97 26.46 -14.06
C GLY A 121 -11.78 25.54 -14.97
N MET A 122 -11.23 24.33 -15.22
CA MET A 122 -11.86 23.30 -16.05
C MET A 122 -12.81 22.40 -15.28
N TRP A 123 -12.78 22.39 -13.97
CA TRP A 123 -13.50 21.45 -13.13
C TRP A 123 -15.02 21.46 -13.31
N SER A 124 -15.64 20.34 -12.98
CA SER A 124 -17.09 20.15 -12.95
C SER A 124 -17.54 19.57 -11.61
N TYR A 125 -18.76 19.81 -11.20
CA TYR A 125 -19.40 18.94 -10.23
C TYR A 125 -19.75 17.59 -10.87
N ALA A 126 -19.56 16.52 -10.12
CA ALA A 126 -20.00 15.17 -10.44
C ALA A 126 -21.40 14.91 -9.87
N ASP A 127 -22.23 14.15 -10.61
CA ASP A 127 -23.49 13.60 -10.06
C ASP A 127 -23.18 12.31 -9.28
N ARG A 128 -22.80 12.46 -8.00
CA ARG A 128 -22.44 11.33 -7.13
C ARG A 128 -23.59 10.34 -6.93
N SER A 129 -24.86 10.74 -7.17
CA SER A 129 -26.01 9.83 -7.06
C SER A 129 -26.07 8.79 -8.18
N LYS A 130 -25.34 9.04 -9.27
CA LYS A 130 -25.22 8.15 -10.44
C LYS A 130 -23.81 7.60 -10.62
N GLU A 131 -22.94 7.86 -9.66
CA GLU A 131 -21.59 7.31 -9.67
C GLU A 131 -21.61 5.79 -9.49
N VAL A 132 -20.81 5.11 -10.30
CA VAL A 132 -20.56 3.67 -10.17
C VAL A 132 -19.05 3.46 -9.99
N ALA A 133 -18.68 2.86 -8.88
CA ALA A 133 -17.31 2.48 -8.59
C ALA A 133 -17.26 1.02 -8.14
N ARG A 134 -16.43 0.21 -8.80
CA ARG A 134 -16.25 -1.21 -8.52
C ARG A 134 -14.86 -1.66 -9.02
N PRO A 135 -14.35 -2.81 -8.59
CA PRO A 135 -13.06 -3.29 -9.08
C PRO A 135 -13.00 -3.30 -10.63
N GLY A 136 -11.98 -2.61 -11.16
CA GLY A 136 -11.74 -2.50 -12.61
C GLY A 136 -12.64 -1.54 -13.38
N TYR A 137 -13.56 -0.82 -12.73
CA TYR A 137 -14.48 0.10 -13.42
C TYR A 137 -14.87 1.28 -12.56
N TYR A 138 -14.92 2.46 -13.20
CA TYR A 138 -15.45 3.69 -12.61
C TYR A 138 -16.30 4.46 -13.62
N SER A 139 -17.37 5.12 -13.17
CA SER A 139 -18.21 5.96 -14.01
C SER A 139 -18.89 7.08 -13.23
N VAL A 140 -18.97 8.28 -13.83
CA VAL A 140 -19.66 9.42 -13.24
C VAL A 140 -20.11 10.43 -14.29
N PRO A 141 -21.32 11.04 -14.17
CA PRO A 141 -21.72 12.19 -14.97
C PRO A 141 -21.11 13.51 -14.46
N LEU A 142 -20.58 14.31 -15.39
CA LEU A 142 -20.06 15.66 -15.19
C LEU A 142 -21.13 16.70 -15.48
N LEU A 143 -21.68 17.34 -14.45
CA LEU A 143 -22.87 18.19 -14.54
C LEU A 143 -22.66 19.44 -15.39
N ARG A 144 -21.48 20.08 -15.31
CA ARG A 144 -21.18 21.30 -16.08
C ARG A 144 -21.19 21.08 -17.57
N TYR A 145 -20.74 19.93 -18.01
CA TYR A 145 -20.49 19.64 -19.43
C TYR A 145 -21.54 18.72 -20.06
N GLY A 146 -22.42 18.12 -19.25
CA GLY A 146 -23.39 17.14 -19.70
C GLY A 146 -22.73 15.86 -20.25
N ILE A 147 -21.54 15.51 -19.77
CA ILE A 147 -20.75 14.38 -20.24
C ILE A 147 -20.80 13.27 -19.21
N THR A 148 -21.00 12.02 -19.66
CA THR A 148 -20.77 10.86 -18.80
C THR A 148 -19.37 10.32 -19.09
N ALA A 149 -18.57 10.15 -18.04
CA ALA A 149 -17.24 9.57 -18.10
C ALA A 149 -17.27 8.14 -17.54
N GLU A 150 -16.65 7.20 -18.25
CA GLU A 150 -16.49 5.80 -17.87
C GLU A 150 -15.04 5.39 -18.05
N MET A 151 -14.53 4.55 -17.16
CA MET A 151 -13.11 4.15 -17.12
C MET A 151 -12.96 2.68 -16.80
N THR A 152 -11.96 2.09 -17.42
CA THR A 152 -11.40 0.77 -17.09
C THR A 152 -9.90 0.77 -17.40
N ALA A 153 -9.18 -0.27 -17.02
CA ALA A 153 -7.72 -0.31 -17.22
C ALA A 153 -7.23 -1.74 -17.49
N THR A 154 -6.07 -1.82 -18.15
CA THR A 154 -5.15 -2.95 -18.06
C THR A 154 -4.02 -2.60 -17.08
N ASN A 155 -2.95 -3.38 -17.04
CA ASN A 155 -1.83 -3.07 -16.15
C ASN A 155 -1.21 -1.69 -16.44
N ARG A 156 -0.95 -1.37 -17.72
CA ARG A 156 -0.21 -0.16 -18.14
C ARG A 156 -1.02 0.79 -19.01
N VAL A 157 -2.29 0.46 -19.30
CA VAL A 157 -3.13 1.26 -20.20
C VAL A 157 -4.47 1.58 -19.55
N GLY A 158 -4.76 2.87 -19.43
CA GLY A 158 -6.09 3.35 -19.08
C GLY A 158 -6.98 3.45 -20.33
N LEU A 159 -8.24 3.04 -20.22
CA LEU A 159 -9.27 3.18 -21.26
C LEU A 159 -10.43 3.99 -20.72
N SER A 160 -10.59 5.20 -21.24
CA SER A 160 -11.72 6.09 -20.95
C SER A 160 -12.72 6.10 -22.08
N ARG A 161 -14.02 6.17 -21.76
CA ARG A 161 -15.12 6.41 -22.70
C ARG A 161 -15.92 7.62 -22.21
N TYR A 162 -16.02 8.63 -23.06
CA TYR A 162 -16.75 9.85 -22.78
C TYR A 162 -17.96 9.96 -23.70
N THR A 163 -19.17 10.01 -23.14
CA THR A 163 -20.43 10.23 -23.88
C THR A 163 -20.75 11.71 -23.84
N PHE A 164 -20.72 12.35 -25.01
CA PHE A 164 -20.91 13.80 -25.19
C PHE A 164 -22.32 14.18 -25.57
N PRO A 165 -22.79 15.39 -25.19
CA PRO A 165 -23.95 16.02 -25.81
C PRO A 165 -23.58 16.57 -27.21
N GLU A 166 -24.59 17.06 -27.95
CA GLU A 166 -24.35 17.79 -29.20
C GLU A 166 -23.58 19.09 -28.91
N SER A 167 -22.42 19.27 -29.58
CA SER A 167 -21.61 20.47 -29.45
C SER A 167 -20.61 20.62 -30.59
N ASP A 168 -20.46 21.86 -31.07
CA ASP A 168 -19.38 22.25 -32.00
C ASP A 168 -18.04 22.54 -31.29
N GLN A 169 -18.02 22.49 -29.95
CA GLN A 169 -16.87 22.87 -29.12
C GLN A 169 -16.54 21.81 -28.07
N SER A 170 -16.77 20.54 -28.40
CA SER A 170 -16.33 19.43 -27.57
C SER A 170 -14.83 19.28 -27.63
N ALA A 171 -14.21 18.96 -26.48
CA ALA A 171 -12.79 18.69 -26.44
C ALA A 171 -12.44 17.72 -25.30
N ILE A 172 -11.28 17.09 -25.42
CA ILE A 172 -10.61 16.42 -24.30
C ILE A 172 -9.33 17.19 -24.03
N VAL A 173 -9.25 17.76 -22.83
CA VAL A 173 -8.07 18.47 -22.34
C VAL A 173 -7.17 17.49 -21.63
N ILE A 174 -5.89 17.49 -21.95
CA ILE A 174 -4.85 16.72 -21.29
C ILE A 174 -4.07 17.69 -20.42
N ASP A 175 -4.21 17.55 -19.10
CA ASP A 175 -3.50 18.35 -18.13
C ASP A 175 -2.19 17.66 -17.77
N LEU A 176 -1.07 18.30 -18.08
CA LEU A 176 0.28 17.88 -17.65
C LEU A 176 0.88 18.86 -16.64
N GLU A 177 0.16 19.95 -16.27
CA GLU A 177 0.62 20.91 -15.28
C GLU A 177 0.38 20.43 -13.86
N ASN A 178 -0.87 20.09 -13.58
CA ASN A 178 -1.29 19.79 -12.23
C ASN A 178 -0.94 18.35 -11.84
N GLY A 179 -0.39 18.21 -10.64
CA GLY A 179 -0.15 16.92 -9.99
C GLY A 179 -0.91 16.83 -8.68
N GLY A 180 -0.52 15.92 -7.80
CA GLY A 180 -0.98 15.80 -6.43
C GLY A 180 -0.63 17.03 -5.60
N CYS A 181 -0.93 16.98 -4.29
CA CYS A 181 -0.83 18.16 -3.41
C CYS A 181 0.57 18.80 -3.42
N TRP A 182 1.63 18.00 -3.48
CA TRP A 182 3.02 18.47 -3.48
C TRP A 182 3.75 18.30 -4.81
N ASP A 183 3.16 17.57 -5.76
CA ASP A 183 3.75 17.37 -7.07
C ASP A 183 3.63 18.63 -7.95
N SER A 184 4.70 18.99 -8.62
CA SER A 184 4.74 20.11 -9.56
C SER A 184 5.55 19.74 -10.81
N ALA A 185 4.89 19.78 -11.97
CA ALA A 185 5.58 19.57 -13.24
C ALA A 185 6.63 20.65 -13.47
N TYR A 186 7.82 20.25 -13.92
CA TYR A 186 8.90 21.16 -14.33
C TYR A 186 9.20 21.10 -15.83
N SER A 187 8.79 20.02 -16.50
CA SER A 187 8.92 19.89 -17.96
C SER A 187 7.85 18.96 -18.50
N THR A 188 7.12 19.38 -19.52
CA THR A 188 6.13 18.55 -20.21
C THR A 188 6.23 18.74 -21.70
N GLY A 189 5.82 17.73 -22.48
CA GLY A 189 5.85 17.78 -23.92
C GLY A 189 4.73 17.00 -24.57
N PHE A 190 4.33 17.46 -25.75
CA PHE A 190 3.41 16.78 -26.64
C PHE A 190 3.99 16.68 -28.04
N GLU A 191 3.80 15.54 -28.68
CA GLU A 191 4.01 15.35 -30.11
C GLU A 191 2.74 14.76 -30.73
N LYS A 192 2.25 15.42 -31.80
CA LYS A 192 1.16 14.88 -32.60
C LYS A 192 1.71 13.88 -33.61
N VAL A 193 1.37 12.60 -33.41
CA VAL A 193 1.79 11.52 -34.32
C VAL A 193 0.94 11.52 -35.60
N ASP A 194 -0.40 11.55 -35.41
CA ASP A 194 -1.39 11.60 -36.52
C ASP A 194 -2.68 12.28 -36.07
N SER A 195 -3.79 12.09 -36.80
CA SER A 195 -5.09 12.69 -36.46
C SER A 195 -5.82 12.06 -35.27
N CYS A 196 -5.33 10.93 -34.75
CA CYS A 196 -5.91 10.20 -33.62
C CYS A 196 -4.92 9.93 -32.49
N THR A 197 -3.63 10.32 -32.69
CA THR A 197 -2.56 9.83 -31.82
C THR A 197 -1.65 10.95 -31.34
N LEU A 198 -1.41 10.99 -30.06
CA LEU A 198 -0.49 11.86 -29.37
C LEU A 198 0.51 11.04 -28.57
N LYS A 199 1.71 11.55 -28.36
CA LYS A 199 2.66 11.05 -27.39
C LYS A 199 3.27 12.22 -26.63
N GLY A 200 3.90 11.95 -25.50
CA GLY A 200 4.50 13.01 -24.71
C GLY A 200 5.04 12.52 -23.40
N PHE A 201 5.38 13.49 -22.56
CA PHE A 201 5.96 13.22 -21.25
C PHE A 201 5.53 14.27 -20.22
N ARG A 202 5.57 13.87 -18.98
CA ARG A 202 5.45 14.72 -17.78
C ARG A 202 6.59 14.42 -16.84
N PHE A 203 7.43 15.40 -16.59
CA PHE A 203 8.50 15.35 -15.59
C PHE A 203 8.15 16.29 -14.47
N SER A 204 8.17 15.76 -13.24
CA SER A 204 7.72 16.48 -12.06
C SER A 204 8.63 16.27 -10.87
N SER A 205 8.44 17.09 -9.86
CA SER A 205 9.08 16.99 -8.58
C SER A 205 8.05 17.27 -7.49
N GLY A 206 7.99 16.37 -6.57
CA GLY A 206 7.16 16.41 -5.38
C GLY A 206 7.83 15.60 -4.31
N TRP A 207 7.13 14.67 -3.76
CA TRP A 207 7.66 13.65 -2.87
C TRP A 207 8.62 12.72 -3.64
N ALA A 208 8.21 12.25 -4.83
CA ALA A 208 9.15 11.74 -5.83
C ALA A 208 9.94 12.92 -6.42
N ARG A 209 11.19 13.09 -6.01
CA ARG A 209 12.00 14.29 -6.31
C ARG A 209 12.31 14.50 -7.79
N ASN A 210 12.34 13.45 -8.59
CA ASN A 210 12.68 13.46 -10.02
C ASN A 210 11.87 12.40 -10.75
N GLN A 211 10.55 12.58 -10.75
CA GLN A 211 9.65 11.67 -11.46
C GLN A 211 9.74 11.87 -12.97
N LYS A 212 9.81 10.77 -13.70
CA LYS A 212 9.79 10.71 -15.15
C LYS A 212 8.63 9.83 -15.60
N LEU A 213 7.67 10.43 -16.30
CA LEU A 213 6.58 9.67 -16.89
C LEU A 213 6.44 10.03 -18.36
N PHE A 214 6.34 9.01 -19.19
CA PHE A 214 6.07 9.11 -20.62
C PHE A 214 4.70 8.50 -20.90
N PHE A 215 4.04 9.00 -21.95
CA PHE A 215 2.74 8.47 -22.32
C PHE A 215 2.57 8.37 -23.84
N TYR A 216 1.67 7.48 -24.24
CA TYR A 216 1.17 7.34 -25.61
C TYR A 216 -0.36 7.29 -25.54
N ALA A 217 -1.03 8.23 -26.24
CA ALA A 217 -2.48 8.39 -26.18
C ALA A 217 -3.10 8.21 -27.56
N GLN A 218 -4.14 7.39 -27.65
CA GLN A 218 -4.89 7.13 -28.88
C GLN A 218 -6.38 7.47 -28.67
N PHE A 219 -7.00 8.13 -29.67
CA PHE A 219 -8.40 8.52 -29.65
C PHE A 219 -9.16 7.68 -30.68
N SER A 220 -10.37 7.22 -30.36
CA SER A 220 -11.22 6.42 -31.26
C SER A 220 -11.81 7.23 -32.41
N LYS A 221 -11.79 8.57 -32.32
CA LYS A 221 -12.27 9.52 -33.34
C LYS A 221 -11.15 10.51 -33.66
N PRO A 222 -10.90 10.80 -34.98
CA PRO A 222 -9.95 11.85 -35.32
C PRO A 222 -10.37 13.19 -34.69
N PHE A 223 -9.42 13.90 -34.10
CA PHE A 223 -9.67 15.25 -33.62
C PHE A 223 -9.62 16.24 -34.80
N ASP A 224 -10.52 17.23 -34.81
CA ASP A 224 -10.59 18.30 -35.80
C ASP A 224 -9.35 19.19 -35.73
N PHE A 225 -8.85 19.38 -34.50
CA PHE A 225 -7.58 20.09 -34.25
C PHE A 225 -6.94 19.58 -32.93
N PHE A 226 -5.64 19.78 -32.83
CA PHE A 226 -4.89 19.64 -31.58
C PHE A 226 -4.06 20.91 -31.38
N GLU A 227 -4.14 21.47 -30.17
CA GLU A 227 -3.36 22.62 -29.75
C GLU A 227 -2.64 22.36 -28.45
N VAL A 228 -1.40 22.86 -28.33
CA VAL A 228 -0.64 22.88 -27.08
C VAL A 228 -0.76 24.27 -26.48
N ILE A 229 -1.14 24.35 -25.22
CA ILE A 229 -1.39 25.57 -24.49
C ILE A 229 -0.35 25.73 -23.40
N PRO A 230 0.65 26.60 -23.58
CA PRO A 230 1.68 26.83 -22.58
C PRO A 230 1.07 27.53 -21.35
N VAL A 231 1.40 27.05 -20.16
CA VAL A 231 0.94 27.63 -18.89
C VAL A 231 2.07 28.33 -18.16
N ARG A 232 3.24 27.69 -18.14
CA ARG A 232 4.45 28.24 -17.56
C ARG A 232 5.61 28.12 -18.55
N GLU A 233 6.26 29.26 -18.82
CA GLU A 233 7.46 29.29 -19.68
C GLU A 233 8.75 29.46 -18.86
N ARG A 234 8.64 29.95 -17.62
CA ARG A 234 9.79 30.16 -16.71
C ARG A 234 9.38 29.94 -15.27
N ASP A 235 10.31 29.39 -14.48
CA ASP A 235 10.19 29.32 -13.04
C ASP A 235 10.46 30.68 -12.36
N ILE A 236 10.34 30.71 -11.02
CA ILE A 236 10.61 31.90 -10.21
C ILE A 236 12.07 32.36 -10.29
N ASN A 237 13.01 31.48 -10.66
CA ASN A 237 14.43 31.78 -10.84
C ASN A 237 14.77 32.15 -12.29
N GLY A 238 13.77 32.15 -13.20
CA GLY A 238 13.93 32.47 -14.59
C GLY A 238 14.41 31.33 -15.49
N ASN A 239 14.47 30.09 -14.96
CA ASN A 239 14.77 28.91 -15.78
C ASN A 239 13.60 28.63 -16.74
N ILE A 240 13.92 28.14 -17.92
CA ILE A 240 12.91 27.79 -18.92
C ILE A 240 12.22 26.50 -18.44
N LEU A 241 10.92 26.61 -18.19
CA LEU A 241 10.01 25.50 -17.94
C LEU A 241 9.00 25.45 -19.07
N SER A 242 8.93 24.32 -19.77
CA SER A 242 7.85 24.09 -20.74
C SER A 242 6.79 23.22 -20.06
N VAL A 243 5.76 23.85 -19.50
CA VAL A 243 4.63 23.17 -18.86
C VAL A 243 3.37 23.51 -19.62
N ASN A 244 2.60 22.50 -20.01
CA ASN A 244 1.56 22.66 -21.00
C ASN A 244 0.29 21.88 -20.67
N TYR A 245 -0.85 22.38 -21.18
CA TYR A 245 -2.03 21.58 -21.48
C TYR A 245 -2.04 21.19 -22.96
N GLY A 246 -2.62 20.02 -23.28
CA GLY A 246 -3.01 19.65 -24.62
C GLY A 246 -4.52 19.75 -24.79
N ARG A 247 -5.03 20.18 -25.95
CA ARG A 247 -6.46 20.19 -26.26
C ARG A 247 -6.72 19.52 -27.60
N ALA A 248 -7.41 18.36 -27.55
CA ALA A 248 -7.93 17.69 -28.73
C ALA A 248 -9.41 18.08 -28.92
N GLY A 249 -9.75 18.78 -29.99
CA GLY A 249 -11.08 19.31 -30.26
C GLY A 249 -11.89 18.43 -31.23
N PHE A 250 -13.20 18.36 -31.01
CA PHE A 250 -14.16 17.53 -31.75
C PHE A 250 -15.46 18.27 -31.98
N ARG A 251 -16.22 17.82 -33.00
CA ARG A 251 -17.65 18.07 -33.10
C ARG A 251 -18.37 16.79 -32.72
N THR A 252 -19.38 16.92 -31.87
CA THR A 252 -20.16 15.80 -31.37
C THR A 252 -21.65 15.99 -31.65
N ALA A 253 -22.32 14.90 -32.01
CA ALA A 253 -23.78 14.78 -31.92
C ALA A 253 -24.16 14.31 -30.51
N ASP A 254 -25.44 14.45 -30.17
CA ASP A 254 -25.94 13.96 -28.88
C ASP A 254 -25.77 12.44 -28.73
N GLY A 255 -25.11 12.02 -27.67
CA GLY A 255 -24.77 10.62 -27.40
C GLY A 255 -23.51 10.09 -28.11
N ASP A 256 -22.76 10.95 -28.83
CA ASP A 256 -21.47 10.56 -29.41
C ASP A 256 -20.50 10.09 -28.32
N GLN A 257 -19.89 8.92 -28.55
CA GLN A 257 -18.89 8.35 -27.66
C GLN A 257 -17.48 8.52 -28.23
N ILE A 258 -16.60 9.13 -27.46
CA ILE A 258 -15.17 9.21 -27.78
C ILE A 258 -14.40 8.42 -26.74
N MET A 259 -13.71 7.37 -27.18
CA MET A 259 -12.80 6.62 -26.33
C MET A 259 -11.38 7.12 -26.46
N VAL A 260 -10.64 7.06 -25.34
CA VAL A 260 -9.22 7.38 -25.27
C VAL A 260 -8.50 6.27 -24.55
N LYS A 261 -7.45 5.74 -25.18
CA LYS A 261 -6.45 4.89 -24.53
C LYS A 261 -5.24 5.75 -24.17
N VAL A 262 -4.75 5.60 -22.94
CA VAL A 262 -3.47 6.20 -22.52
C VAL A 262 -2.63 5.12 -21.89
N ALA A 263 -1.53 4.79 -22.53
CA ALA A 263 -0.48 3.96 -21.95
C ALA A 263 0.58 4.84 -21.30
N ILE A 264 1.11 4.37 -20.18
CA ILE A 264 2.19 5.04 -19.44
C ILE A 264 3.46 4.18 -19.44
N SER A 265 4.62 4.84 -19.29
CA SER A 265 5.94 4.22 -19.17
C SER A 265 6.85 5.09 -18.31
N PRO A 266 7.66 4.52 -17.40
CA PRO A 266 8.72 5.27 -16.72
C PRO A 266 9.96 5.47 -17.58
N VAL A 267 10.04 4.87 -18.76
CA VAL A 267 11.25 4.78 -19.60
C VAL A 267 11.20 5.70 -20.81
N SER A 268 10.18 5.52 -21.68
CA SER A 268 10.09 6.27 -22.93
C SER A 268 8.68 6.28 -23.55
N GLU A 269 8.44 7.22 -24.47
CA GLU A 269 7.21 7.26 -25.28
C GLU A 269 7.05 6.02 -26.17
N GLU A 270 8.17 5.45 -26.61
CA GLU A 270 8.19 4.23 -27.42
C GLU A 270 7.76 3.00 -26.61
N ASN A 271 8.20 2.91 -25.36
CA ASN A 271 7.75 1.85 -24.45
C ASN A 271 6.27 2.02 -24.10
N ALA A 272 5.80 3.26 -23.88
CA ALA A 272 4.37 3.49 -23.69
C ALA A 272 3.54 3.03 -24.91
N ARG A 273 4.02 3.26 -26.12
CA ARG A 273 3.41 2.72 -27.36
C ARG A 273 3.41 1.18 -27.34
N LEU A 274 4.54 0.56 -27.01
CA LEU A 274 4.66 -0.90 -26.94
C LEU A 274 3.72 -1.51 -25.89
N ASN A 275 3.58 -0.87 -24.73
CA ASN A 275 2.62 -1.26 -23.70
C ASN A 275 1.19 -1.25 -24.25
N MET A 276 0.79 -0.20 -24.94
CA MET A 276 -0.55 -0.10 -25.55
C MET A 276 -0.80 -1.18 -26.60
N GLU A 277 0.15 -1.38 -27.53
CA GLU A 277 0.02 -2.35 -28.61
C GLU A 277 -0.04 -3.81 -28.07
N THR A 278 0.62 -4.05 -26.94
CA THR A 278 0.65 -5.38 -26.32
C THR A 278 -0.60 -5.64 -25.48
N GLU A 279 -1.00 -4.71 -24.62
CA GLU A 279 -2.06 -4.94 -23.64
C GLU A 279 -3.46 -4.60 -24.17
N LEU A 280 -3.57 -3.57 -25.00
CA LEU A 280 -4.88 -3.06 -25.47
C LEU A 280 -4.85 -2.67 -26.95
N PRO A 281 -4.68 -3.62 -27.87
CA PRO A 281 -4.65 -3.31 -29.31
C PRO A 281 -6.03 -2.87 -29.86
N GLY A 282 -7.11 -3.32 -29.24
CA GLY A 282 -8.49 -3.06 -29.67
C GLY A 282 -9.17 -1.90 -28.95
N TRP A 283 -10.49 -1.74 -29.20
CA TRP A 283 -11.35 -0.70 -28.64
C TRP A 283 -12.59 -1.22 -27.94
N ASP A 284 -12.59 -2.51 -27.55
CA ASP A 284 -13.71 -3.13 -26.86
C ASP A 284 -13.69 -2.78 -25.38
N PHE A 285 -14.44 -1.74 -25.01
CA PHE A 285 -14.52 -1.25 -23.63
C PHE A 285 -15.11 -2.29 -22.68
N GLU A 286 -16.19 -2.96 -23.10
CA GLU A 286 -16.88 -3.96 -22.30
C GLU A 286 -15.99 -5.18 -22.04
N ALA A 287 -15.30 -5.66 -23.06
CA ALA A 287 -14.36 -6.78 -22.92
C ALA A 287 -13.18 -6.41 -22.01
N THR A 288 -12.67 -5.18 -22.10
CA THR A 288 -11.57 -4.70 -21.23
C THR A 288 -12.03 -4.60 -19.77
N SER A 289 -13.22 -4.03 -19.53
CA SER A 289 -13.80 -3.93 -18.19
C SER A 289 -14.07 -5.30 -17.57
N GLU A 290 -14.57 -6.25 -18.37
CA GLU A 290 -14.79 -7.62 -17.91
C GLU A 290 -13.47 -8.36 -17.62
N ALA A 291 -12.44 -8.12 -18.41
CA ALA A 291 -11.10 -8.67 -18.16
C ALA A 291 -10.50 -8.12 -16.84
N ALA A 292 -10.65 -6.83 -16.58
CA ALA A 292 -10.22 -6.21 -15.32
C ALA A 292 -10.97 -6.80 -14.12
N ARG A 293 -12.30 -6.95 -14.23
CA ARG A 293 -13.13 -7.60 -13.20
C ARG A 293 -12.71 -9.05 -12.96
N THR A 294 -12.44 -9.79 -14.02
CA THR A 294 -11.97 -11.18 -13.94
C THR A 294 -10.63 -11.27 -13.22
N ALA A 295 -9.67 -10.39 -13.54
CA ALA A 295 -8.37 -10.34 -12.86
C ALA A 295 -8.53 -10.09 -11.35
N TRP A 296 -9.40 -9.16 -10.96
CA TRP A 296 -9.73 -8.94 -9.55
C TRP A 296 -10.36 -10.17 -8.89
N ASN A 297 -11.33 -10.82 -9.55
CA ASN A 297 -11.99 -12.01 -9.02
C ASN A 297 -11.01 -13.19 -8.84
N GLU A 298 -10.06 -13.36 -9.75
CA GLU A 298 -9.03 -14.39 -9.66
C GLU A 298 -8.16 -14.19 -8.40
N GLU A 299 -7.69 -12.97 -8.15
CA GLU A 299 -6.85 -12.67 -7.00
C GLU A 299 -7.64 -12.72 -5.67
N LEU A 300 -8.83 -12.16 -5.62
CA LEU A 300 -9.72 -12.27 -4.45
C LEU A 300 -10.06 -13.74 -4.12
N SER A 301 -10.13 -14.61 -5.14
CA SER A 301 -10.42 -16.04 -4.98
C SER A 301 -9.31 -16.85 -4.31
N ARG A 302 -8.15 -16.25 -4.05
CA ARG A 302 -7.07 -16.87 -3.27
C ARG A 302 -7.46 -17.07 -1.81
N VAL A 303 -8.35 -16.21 -1.30
CA VAL A 303 -8.91 -16.36 0.05
C VAL A 303 -10.43 -16.33 -0.03
N LYS A 304 -11.06 -17.41 0.39
CA LYS A 304 -12.53 -17.53 0.43
C LYS A 304 -12.98 -17.63 1.88
N VAL A 305 -13.96 -16.80 2.24
CA VAL A 305 -14.52 -16.79 3.59
C VAL A 305 -16.01 -17.08 3.59
N LYS A 306 -16.48 -17.71 4.65
CA LYS A 306 -17.89 -17.99 4.89
C LYS A 306 -18.36 -17.29 6.15
N THR A 307 -19.32 -16.41 5.99
CA THR A 307 -20.02 -15.73 7.07
C THR A 307 -21.45 -15.42 6.65
N ALA A 308 -22.37 -15.41 7.60
CA ALA A 308 -23.75 -14.96 7.39
C ALA A 308 -23.88 -13.44 7.38
N ASP A 309 -22.91 -12.74 7.98
CA ASP A 309 -22.89 -11.28 8.04
C ASP A 309 -22.38 -10.67 6.73
N ALA A 310 -23.22 -9.86 6.09
CA ALA A 310 -22.91 -9.27 4.79
C ALA A 310 -21.87 -8.15 4.88
N ASP A 311 -21.91 -7.35 5.95
CA ASP A 311 -20.97 -6.25 6.15
C ASP A 311 -19.59 -6.78 6.46
N THR A 312 -19.45 -7.75 7.36
CA THR A 312 -18.17 -8.43 7.64
C THR A 312 -17.55 -9.01 6.37
N ARG A 313 -18.36 -9.63 5.49
CA ARG A 313 -17.88 -10.14 4.21
C ARG A 313 -17.42 -9.02 3.28
N THR A 314 -18.17 -7.93 3.21
CA THR A 314 -17.82 -6.77 2.37
C THR A 314 -16.54 -6.09 2.87
N ILE A 315 -16.41 -5.88 4.18
CA ILE A 315 -15.18 -5.34 4.79
C ILE A 315 -13.99 -6.24 4.46
N PHE A 316 -14.12 -7.55 4.59
CA PHE A 316 -13.03 -8.49 4.33
C PHE A 316 -12.54 -8.44 2.88
N TYR A 317 -13.46 -8.56 1.90
CA TYR A 317 -13.05 -8.54 0.50
C TYR A 317 -12.58 -7.16 0.04
N THR A 318 -13.08 -6.08 0.66
CA THR A 318 -12.55 -4.74 0.43
C THR A 318 -11.15 -4.59 1.02
N ALA A 319 -10.91 -5.08 2.23
CA ALA A 319 -9.59 -5.10 2.82
C ALA A 319 -8.59 -5.91 1.96
N LEU A 320 -8.98 -7.10 1.52
CA LEU A 320 -8.15 -7.90 0.62
C LEU A 320 -7.90 -7.19 -0.73
N TYR A 321 -8.89 -6.47 -1.28
CA TYR A 321 -8.73 -5.63 -2.46
C TYR A 321 -7.71 -4.51 -2.24
N HIS A 322 -7.75 -3.80 -1.11
CA HIS A 322 -6.80 -2.73 -0.79
C HIS A 322 -5.35 -3.23 -0.76
N THR A 323 -5.08 -4.43 -0.25
CA THR A 323 -3.72 -5.01 -0.19
C THR A 323 -3.10 -5.26 -1.56
N MET A 324 -3.86 -5.13 -2.65
CA MET A 324 -3.44 -5.39 -4.03
C MET A 324 -3.53 -4.15 -4.95
N ILE A 325 -3.78 -2.96 -4.39
CA ILE A 325 -3.70 -1.70 -5.14
C ILE A 325 -2.24 -1.28 -5.28
N VAL A 326 -1.49 -1.34 -4.20
CA VAL A 326 -0.05 -1.06 -4.12
C VAL A 326 0.64 -2.14 -3.30
N PRO A 327 1.95 -2.41 -3.53
CA PRO A 327 2.85 -1.86 -4.55
C PRO A 327 2.37 -2.08 -5.96
N SER A 328 2.72 -1.20 -6.89
CA SER A 328 2.28 -1.27 -8.29
C SER A 328 3.43 -1.58 -9.26
N THR A 329 3.10 -2.23 -10.38
CA THR A 329 4.07 -2.55 -11.45
C THR A 329 4.82 -1.30 -11.92
N PHE A 330 6.15 -1.39 -12.02
CA PHE A 330 7.02 -0.30 -12.44
C PHE A 330 8.04 -0.73 -13.50
N CYS A 331 7.61 -1.55 -14.43
CA CYS A 331 8.37 -1.91 -15.62
C CYS A 331 7.45 -1.97 -16.83
N ASP A 332 8.01 -1.79 -18.02
CA ASP A 332 7.31 -1.92 -19.30
C ASP A 332 7.19 -3.39 -19.71
N VAL A 333 6.38 -3.68 -20.74
CA VAL A 333 6.15 -5.05 -21.22
C VAL A 333 7.41 -5.73 -21.78
N ASN A 334 8.44 -4.95 -22.11
CA ASN A 334 9.75 -5.44 -22.54
C ASN A 334 10.72 -5.66 -21.35
N GLY A 335 10.28 -5.44 -20.11
CA GLY A 335 11.08 -5.58 -18.90
C GLY A 335 11.98 -4.39 -18.57
N GLU A 336 11.91 -3.29 -19.32
CA GLU A 336 12.65 -2.07 -19.00
C GLU A 336 11.96 -1.30 -17.86
N TYR A 337 12.75 -0.74 -16.94
CA TYR A 337 12.29 0.14 -15.87
C TYR A 337 13.32 1.23 -15.58
N ARG A 338 12.91 2.28 -14.89
CA ARG A 338 13.82 3.33 -14.41
C ARG A 338 14.24 3.05 -12.97
N GLY A 339 15.55 2.86 -12.77
CA GLY A 339 16.13 2.57 -11.47
C GLY A 339 16.20 3.76 -10.54
N ALA A 340 16.54 3.49 -9.27
CA ALA A 340 16.74 4.51 -8.23
C ALA A 340 17.97 5.43 -8.51
N ASP A 341 18.88 5.01 -9.39
CA ASP A 341 19.98 5.82 -9.93
C ASP A 341 19.55 6.76 -11.07
N GLY A 342 18.29 6.67 -11.51
CA GLY A 342 17.73 7.44 -12.62
C GLY A 342 18.04 6.86 -14.01
N GLU A 343 18.81 5.77 -14.11
CA GLU A 343 19.15 5.11 -15.37
C GLU A 343 18.05 4.09 -15.76
N VAL A 344 18.13 3.60 -17.00
CA VAL A 344 17.21 2.57 -17.50
C VAL A 344 17.86 1.20 -17.36
N HIS A 345 17.14 0.29 -16.75
CA HIS A 345 17.57 -1.08 -16.49
C HIS A 345 16.60 -2.09 -17.10
N LEU A 346 17.04 -3.36 -17.16
CA LEU A 346 16.17 -4.52 -17.41
C LEU A 346 15.84 -5.22 -16.10
N ASP A 347 14.60 -5.68 -15.96
CA ASP A 347 14.09 -6.33 -14.74
C ASP A 347 14.84 -7.61 -14.33
N GLY A 348 15.52 -8.25 -15.25
CA GLY A 348 16.29 -9.47 -14.96
C GLY A 348 15.43 -10.72 -14.83
N GLY A 349 14.18 -10.70 -15.27
CA GLY A 349 13.26 -11.83 -15.36
C GLY A 349 12.25 -11.91 -14.21
N PHE A 350 12.03 -10.81 -13.50
CA PHE A 350 10.97 -10.62 -12.49
C PHE A 350 10.23 -9.29 -12.75
N VAL A 351 9.04 -9.12 -12.21
CA VAL A 351 8.28 -7.86 -12.33
C VAL A 351 8.85 -6.83 -11.35
N ASN A 352 9.26 -5.67 -11.87
CA ASN A 352 9.69 -4.56 -11.01
C ASN A 352 8.48 -3.78 -10.48
N TYR A 353 8.56 -3.36 -9.21
CA TYR A 353 7.49 -2.67 -8.49
C TYR A 353 7.92 -1.29 -7.98
N THR A 354 6.95 -0.46 -7.65
CA THR A 354 7.12 0.84 -6.96
C THR A 354 6.05 1.02 -5.90
N THR A 355 6.14 2.13 -5.15
CA THR A 355 5.20 2.51 -4.08
C THR A 355 5.33 1.55 -2.91
N PHE A 356 6.53 1.57 -2.32
CA PHE A 356 6.85 0.79 -1.13
C PHE A 356 6.79 1.65 0.12
N SER A 357 5.70 1.56 0.88
CA SER A 357 5.54 2.15 2.22
C SER A 357 5.99 1.14 3.27
N LEU A 358 7.30 0.87 3.35
CA LEU A 358 7.79 -0.31 4.06
C LEU A 358 7.72 -0.19 5.58
N TRP A 359 7.77 1.02 6.16
CA TRP A 359 7.61 1.22 7.60
C TRP A 359 6.27 0.68 8.10
N ASP A 360 5.25 0.81 7.26
CA ASP A 360 3.90 0.33 7.51
C ASP A 360 3.78 -1.15 7.16
N THR A 361 4.08 -1.50 5.93
CA THR A 361 3.70 -2.76 5.29
C THR A 361 4.48 -3.98 5.75
N TYR A 362 5.67 -3.83 6.35
CA TYR A 362 6.41 -4.97 6.90
C TYR A 362 5.65 -5.68 8.03
N ARG A 363 4.66 -5.03 8.65
CA ARG A 363 3.96 -5.50 9.85
C ARG A 363 2.82 -6.46 9.55
N ALA A 364 2.14 -6.34 8.39
CA ALA A 364 1.06 -7.24 8.01
C ALA A 364 0.96 -7.46 6.49
N GLN A 365 1.08 -6.41 5.66
CA GLN A 365 0.87 -6.54 4.22
C GLN A 365 1.92 -7.45 3.57
N MET A 366 3.22 -7.24 3.83
CA MET A 366 4.29 -8.12 3.33
C MET A 366 4.16 -9.56 3.90
N PRO A 367 3.95 -9.77 5.22
CA PRO A 367 3.65 -11.10 5.76
C PRO A 367 2.43 -11.78 5.10
N LEU A 368 1.36 -11.05 4.80
CA LEU A 368 0.20 -11.57 4.06
C LEU A 368 0.61 -12.00 2.63
N MET A 369 1.42 -11.17 1.93
CA MET A 369 1.91 -11.50 0.58
C MET A 369 2.72 -12.79 0.57
N THR A 370 3.54 -13.07 1.59
CA THR A 370 4.29 -14.34 1.69
C THR A 370 3.37 -15.56 1.69
N ILE A 371 2.13 -15.43 2.19
CA ILE A 371 1.15 -16.52 2.26
C ILE A 371 0.34 -16.63 0.97
N VAL A 372 -0.23 -15.52 0.51
CA VAL A 372 -1.25 -15.54 -0.57
C VAL A 372 -0.67 -15.26 -1.96
N HIS A 373 0.48 -14.57 -2.03
CA HIS A 373 1.15 -14.16 -3.28
C HIS A 373 2.68 -14.33 -3.23
N PRO A 374 3.21 -15.51 -2.85
CA PRO A 374 4.66 -15.69 -2.64
C PRO A 374 5.50 -15.43 -3.90
N ASP A 375 4.94 -15.61 -5.08
CA ASP A 375 5.56 -15.27 -6.37
C ASP A 375 5.73 -13.76 -6.55
N ARG A 376 4.70 -12.97 -6.22
CA ARG A 376 4.78 -11.50 -6.25
C ARG A 376 5.66 -10.94 -5.13
N GLU A 377 5.62 -11.57 -3.96
CA GLU A 377 6.51 -11.22 -2.86
C GLU A 377 7.98 -11.38 -3.25
N ALA A 378 8.31 -12.47 -3.95
CA ALA A 378 9.65 -12.68 -4.50
C ALA A 378 10.06 -11.54 -5.46
N ASP A 379 9.16 -11.11 -6.34
CA ASP A 379 9.41 -10.01 -7.27
C ASP A 379 9.60 -8.68 -6.55
N MET A 380 8.78 -8.39 -5.52
CA MET A 380 8.89 -7.20 -4.69
C MET A 380 10.24 -7.17 -3.94
N VAL A 381 10.65 -8.29 -3.35
CA VAL A 381 11.93 -8.41 -2.64
C VAL A 381 13.11 -8.29 -3.63
N ASN A 382 13.03 -8.91 -4.81
CA ASN A 382 14.05 -8.75 -5.85
C ASN A 382 14.14 -7.28 -6.33
N THR A 383 13.01 -6.56 -6.40
CA THR A 383 12.99 -5.11 -6.66
C THR A 383 13.73 -4.34 -5.55
N MET A 384 13.47 -4.63 -4.28
CA MET A 384 14.16 -3.99 -3.15
C MET A 384 15.68 -4.23 -3.20
N ILE A 385 16.10 -5.44 -3.56
CA ILE A 385 17.52 -5.78 -3.73
C ILE A 385 18.13 -4.97 -4.88
N ARG A 386 17.41 -4.80 -6.01
CA ARG A 386 17.86 -3.93 -7.12
C ARG A 386 17.96 -2.48 -6.71
N ILE A 387 16.98 -1.95 -6.00
CA ILE A 387 17.04 -0.59 -5.43
C ILE A 387 18.30 -0.43 -4.57
N CYS A 388 18.66 -1.45 -3.77
CA CYS A 388 19.91 -1.41 -3.01
C CYS A 388 21.16 -1.36 -3.90
N ASP A 389 21.21 -2.14 -4.97
CA ASP A 389 22.31 -2.11 -5.95
C ASP A 389 22.44 -0.72 -6.61
N GLU A 390 21.31 -0.03 -6.85
CA GLU A 390 21.23 1.25 -7.57
C GLU A 390 21.49 2.47 -6.69
N GLN A 391 21.02 2.49 -5.43
CA GLN A 391 21.13 3.63 -4.52
C GLN A 391 22.04 3.40 -3.31
N GLY A 392 22.56 2.16 -3.11
CA GLY A 392 23.49 1.82 -2.03
C GLY A 392 22.85 1.40 -0.71
N ARG A 393 21.51 1.27 -0.63
CA ARG A 393 20.77 0.76 0.53
C ARG A 393 19.38 0.25 0.12
N LEU A 394 18.80 -0.61 0.93
CA LEU A 394 17.41 -1.03 0.77
C LEU A 394 16.45 0.16 0.92
N PRO A 395 15.28 0.11 0.27
CA PRO A 395 14.32 1.22 0.33
C PRO A 395 13.72 1.41 1.74
N VAL A 396 13.34 2.64 2.02
CA VAL A 396 12.50 3.04 3.16
C VAL A 396 11.09 3.34 2.68
N TRP A 397 10.97 4.32 1.79
CA TRP A 397 9.73 4.67 1.12
C TRP A 397 10.01 5.07 -0.34
N HIS A 398 9.90 4.10 -1.23
CA HIS A 398 10.30 4.26 -2.62
C HIS A 398 9.10 4.56 -3.52
N LEU A 399 9.16 5.66 -4.28
CA LEU A 399 8.10 6.14 -5.16
C LEU A 399 8.64 6.46 -6.56
N MET A 400 8.15 5.78 -7.59
CA MET A 400 8.43 6.06 -9.01
C MET A 400 9.93 6.22 -9.33
N GLY A 401 10.75 5.28 -8.87
CA GLY A 401 12.20 5.32 -9.05
C GLY A 401 12.94 6.29 -8.13
N ASN A 402 12.29 6.79 -7.07
CA ASN A 402 12.89 7.74 -6.14
C ASN A 402 12.74 7.28 -4.70
N GLU A 403 13.81 7.38 -3.91
CA GLU A 403 13.73 7.23 -2.46
C GLU A 403 13.29 8.56 -1.83
N THR A 404 12.20 8.51 -1.08
CA THR A 404 11.67 9.71 -0.41
C THR A 404 12.28 9.95 0.96
N ASP A 405 12.88 8.92 1.57
CA ASP A 405 13.40 8.93 2.94
C ASP A 405 12.33 9.21 4.01
N CYS A 406 11.07 9.10 3.66
CA CYS A 406 9.98 9.24 4.61
C CYS A 406 9.97 8.09 5.60
N MET A 407 9.60 8.36 6.84
CA MET A 407 9.55 7.42 7.96
C MET A 407 10.91 6.99 8.54
N VAL A 408 10.83 6.38 9.71
CA VAL A 408 11.97 6.05 10.58
C VAL A 408 12.48 4.63 10.32
N GLY A 409 13.71 4.35 10.75
CA GLY A 409 14.29 3.01 10.66
C GLY A 409 14.78 2.61 9.26
N ASN A 410 15.02 1.32 9.08
CA ASN A 410 15.38 0.67 7.81
C ASN A 410 14.42 -0.50 7.52
N PRO A 411 13.15 -0.23 7.24
CA PRO A 411 12.11 -1.27 7.14
C PRO A 411 12.34 -2.24 5.97
N GLY A 412 13.03 -1.83 4.91
CA GLY A 412 13.44 -2.74 3.83
C GLY A 412 14.29 -3.91 4.30
N ILE A 413 15.06 -3.75 5.40
CA ILE A 413 15.76 -4.87 6.03
C ILE A 413 14.75 -5.92 6.54
N ILE A 414 13.68 -5.47 7.20
CA ILE A 414 12.71 -6.38 7.82
C ILE A 414 11.99 -7.18 6.75
N ALA A 415 11.50 -6.51 5.69
CA ALA A 415 10.79 -7.16 4.59
C ALA A 415 11.68 -8.21 3.87
N VAL A 416 12.92 -7.85 3.53
CA VAL A 416 13.84 -8.77 2.85
C VAL A 416 14.27 -9.91 3.77
N ALA A 417 14.53 -9.64 5.06
CA ALA A 417 14.90 -10.66 6.03
C ALA A 417 13.75 -11.65 6.28
N ASP A 418 12.53 -11.19 6.39
CA ASP A 418 11.33 -12.01 6.54
C ASP A 418 11.18 -13.00 5.38
N ALA A 419 11.32 -12.52 4.14
CA ALA A 419 11.27 -13.36 2.95
C ALA A 419 12.41 -14.39 2.88
N VAL A 420 13.62 -14.05 3.37
CA VAL A 420 14.76 -14.99 3.48
C VAL A 420 14.48 -16.08 4.51
N VAL A 421 13.96 -15.70 5.68
CA VAL A 421 13.63 -16.62 6.79
C VAL A 421 12.50 -17.57 6.40
N LYS A 422 11.48 -17.06 5.70
CA LYS A 422 10.36 -17.85 5.16
C LYS A 422 10.69 -18.68 3.93
N ASP A 423 11.93 -18.61 3.45
CA ASP A 423 12.44 -19.36 2.28
C ASP A 423 11.58 -19.13 1.01
N ILE A 424 11.21 -17.86 0.74
CA ILE A 424 10.39 -17.52 -0.42
C ILE A 424 11.13 -17.90 -1.71
N PRO A 425 10.53 -18.75 -2.59
CA PRO A 425 11.17 -19.18 -3.82
C PRO A 425 11.43 -18.02 -4.78
N GLY A 426 12.56 -18.05 -5.51
CA GLY A 426 12.90 -17.02 -6.51
C GLY A 426 13.82 -15.91 -5.98
N ILE A 427 14.13 -15.88 -4.69
CA ILE A 427 15.05 -14.92 -4.09
C ILE A 427 16.47 -15.48 -4.07
N ASN A 428 17.44 -14.69 -4.52
CA ASN A 428 18.85 -15.02 -4.38
C ASN A 428 19.32 -14.64 -2.96
N LYS A 429 19.43 -15.62 -2.08
CA LYS A 429 19.74 -15.43 -0.66
C LYS A 429 21.08 -14.74 -0.39
N GLU A 430 22.11 -14.97 -1.21
CA GLU A 430 23.40 -14.29 -1.04
C GLU A 430 23.30 -12.80 -1.42
N LYS A 431 22.63 -12.47 -2.52
CA LYS A 431 22.36 -11.07 -2.87
C LYS A 431 21.47 -10.36 -1.84
N ALA A 432 20.45 -11.06 -1.35
CA ALA A 432 19.60 -10.56 -0.27
C ALA A 432 20.47 -10.26 0.96
N TRP A 433 21.35 -11.17 1.36
CA TRP A 433 22.24 -10.95 2.50
C TRP A 433 23.21 -9.78 2.29
N ASP A 434 23.77 -9.63 1.09
CA ASP A 434 24.64 -8.49 0.77
C ASP A 434 23.91 -7.15 0.88
N ALA A 435 22.67 -7.08 0.37
CA ALA A 435 21.83 -5.89 0.48
C ALA A 435 21.43 -5.58 1.94
N LEU A 436 21.04 -6.61 2.69
CA LEU A 436 20.73 -6.53 4.11
C LEU A 436 21.93 -5.98 4.89
N LYS A 437 23.10 -6.57 4.72
CA LYS A 437 24.31 -6.18 5.45
C LYS A 437 24.81 -4.79 5.06
N THR A 438 24.75 -4.45 3.77
CA THR A 438 25.10 -3.10 3.28
C THR A 438 24.25 -2.05 3.96
N THR A 439 22.94 -2.24 4.02
CA THR A 439 21.99 -1.31 4.64
C THR A 439 22.17 -1.24 6.15
N ALA A 440 22.29 -2.40 6.84
CA ALA A 440 22.41 -2.46 8.30
C ALA A 440 23.72 -1.86 8.82
N MET A 441 24.76 -1.83 7.99
CA MET A 441 26.10 -1.32 8.34
C MET A 441 26.36 0.09 7.79
N GLY A 442 25.37 0.77 7.19
CA GLY A 442 25.45 2.16 6.73
C GLY A 442 25.75 3.15 7.86
N ASP A 443 26.05 4.39 7.50
CA ASP A 443 26.35 5.49 8.44
C ASP A 443 25.32 6.63 8.39
N ASP A 444 24.34 6.53 7.48
CA ASP A 444 23.28 7.52 7.29
C ASP A 444 22.15 7.37 8.33
N ARG A 445 21.24 8.33 8.34
CA ARG A 445 20.00 8.31 9.11
C ARG A 445 20.19 8.05 10.62
N GLY A 446 21.28 8.59 11.22
CA GLY A 446 21.60 8.47 12.65
C GLY A 446 22.32 7.17 13.03
N GLN A 447 22.63 6.28 12.08
CA GLN A 447 23.39 5.05 12.38
C GLN A 447 24.83 5.31 12.80
N ASP A 448 25.46 6.39 12.32
CA ASP A 448 26.77 6.87 12.79
C ASP A 448 26.75 7.22 14.29
N LEU A 449 25.68 7.89 14.74
CA LEU A 449 25.47 8.19 16.16
C LEU A 449 25.24 6.92 16.98
N ARG A 450 24.42 6.00 16.47
CA ARG A 450 24.16 4.69 17.08
C ARG A 450 25.43 3.88 17.27
N LYS A 451 26.31 3.84 16.26
CA LYS A 451 27.63 3.19 16.35
C LYS A 451 28.54 3.84 17.39
N ARG A 452 28.47 5.17 17.51
CA ARG A 452 29.32 5.94 18.43
C ARG A 452 28.88 5.86 19.88
N TYR A 453 27.59 5.95 20.15
CA TYR A 453 27.02 6.04 21.50
C TYR A 453 26.40 4.73 22.01
N GLY A 454 26.17 3.75 21.12
CA GLY A 454 25.38 2.54 21.40
C GLY A 454 23.87 2.77 21.35
N TYR A 455 23.45 4.00 21.06
CA TYR A 455 22.05 4.43 20.84
C TYR A 455 22.08 5.77 20.08
N ILE A 456 20.91 6.25 19.64
CA ILE A 456 20.78 7.57 18.99
C ILE A 456 20.42 8.63 20.03
N PRO A 457 21.33 9.58 20.36
CA PRO A 457 21.04 10.61 21.36
C PRO A 457 19.97 11.59 20.91
N SER A 458 18.99 11.85 21.77
CA SER A 458 17.82 12.70 21.49
C SER A 458 18.15 14.19 21.35
N ASP A 459 19.31 14.65 21.84
CA ASP A 459 19.81 16.01 21.64
C ASP A 459 20.60 16.22 20.35
N LEU A 460 20.95 15.12 19.66
CA LEU A 460 21.71 15.13 18.41
C LEU A 460 20.91 14.72 17.18
N PHE A 461 19.78 14.06 17.39
CA PHE A 461 18.97 13.53 16.29
C PHE A 461 17.48 13.60 16.63
N ASN A 462 16.68 14.01 15.66
CA ASN A 462 15.23 14.10 15.81
C ASN A 462 14.58 12.71 15.68
N GLN A 463 13.46 12.48 16.38
CA GLN A 463 12.77 11.17 16.42
C GLN A 463 13.69 10.00 16.82
N SER A 464 14.69 10.28 17.64
CA SER A 464 15.78 9.36 17.98
C SER A 464 15.31 8.02 18.57
N VAL A 465 14.29 8.04 19.44
CA VAL A 465 13.72 6.83 20.04
C VAL A 465 13.08 5.99 18.97
N ALA A 466 12.26 6.60 18.10
CA ALA A 466 11.59 5.92 17.01
C ALA A 466 12.58 5.26 16.05
N TYR A 467 13.59 6.03 15.59
CA TYR A 467 14.63 5.50 14.69
C TYR A 467 15.37 4.30 15.28
N ASP A 468 15.83 4.41 16.53
CA ASP A 468 16.64 3.34 17.11
C ASP A 468 15.84 2.10 17.49
N MET A 469 14.58 2.28 17.90
CA MET A 469 13.69 1.13 18.14
C MET A 469 13.36 0.38 16.84
N GLU A 470 13.10 1.08 15.74
CA GLU A 470 12.94 0.45 14.42
C GLU A 470 14.24 -0.22 13.94
N TYR A 471 15.39 0.37 14.21
CA TYR A 471 16.68 -0.29 13.96
C TYR A 471 16.88 -1.55 14.81
N ALA A 472 16.40 -1.56 16.05
CA ALA A 472 16.45 -2.74 16.91
C ALA A 472 15.57 -3.88 16.35
N ILE A 473 14.39 -3.57 15.81
CA ILE A 473 13.55 -4.56 15.11
C ILE A 473 14.27 -5.09 13.86
N ALA A 474 14.82 -4.19 13.04
CA ALA A 474 15.57 -4.56 11.85
C ALA A 474 16.77 -5.47 12.19
N ASP A 475 17.52 -5.18 13.27
CA ASP A 475 18.62 -6.01 13.74
C ASP A 475 18.14 -7.38 14.25
N GLY A 476 16.96 -7.47 14.86
CA GLY A 476 16.32 -8.73 15.22
C GLY A 476 16.03 -9.60 13.98
N ALA A 477 15.46 -8.99 12.94
CA ALA A 477 15.23 -9.64 11.64
C ALA A 477 16.55 -10.06 10.96
N MET A 478 17.59 -9.21 11.00
CA MET A 478 18.94 -9.54 10.55
C MET A 478 19.51 -10.76 11.24
N ALA A 479 19.35 -10.86 12.57
CA ALA A 479 19.82 -12.01 13.34
C ALA A 479 19.10 -13.30 12.89
N SER A 480 17.78 -13.25 12.72
CA SER A 480 16.99 -14.40 12.22
C SER A 480 17.42 -14.84 10.82
N ALA A 481 17.63 -13.89 9.90
CA ALA A 481 18.13 -14.17 8.56
C ALA A 481 19.55 -14.74 8.58
N ALA A 482 20.44 -14.22 9.43
CA ALA A 482 21.81 -14.75 9.61
C ALA A 482 21.80 -16.19 10.13
N GLU A 483 20.97 -16.50 11.12
CA GLU A 483 20.77 -17.86 11.63
C GLU A 483 20.30 -18.82 10.53
N CYS A 484 19.28 -18.39 9.76
CA CYS A 484 18.77 -19.18 8.61
C CYS A 484 19.84 -19.46 7.55
N LEU A 485 20.76 -18.49 7.32
CA LEU A 485 21.84 -18.60 6.34
C LEU A 485 23.13 -19.25 6.90
N GLY A 486 23.14 -19.67 8.17
CA GLY A 486 24.32 -20.24 8.82
C GLY A 486 25.47 -19.27 9.06
N LYS A 487 25.18 -17.98 9.17
CA LYS A 487 26.15 -16.89 9.42
C LYS A 487 26.24 -16.60 10.92
N GLU A 488 26.79 -17.53 11.70
CA GLU A 488 26.74 -17.53 13.16
C GLU A 488 27.31 -16.26 13.82
N GLU A 489 28.44 -15.75 13.33
CA GLU A 489 29.06 -14.52 13.89
C GLU A 489 28.17 -13.28 13.69
N ASP A 490 27.56 -13.15 12.51
CA ASP A 490 26.62 -12.06 12.18
C ASP A 490 25.33 -12.21 13.00
N ALA A 491 24.83 -13.44 13.20
CA ALA A 491 23.64 -13.69 14.01
C ALA A 491 23.82 -13.20 15.45
N VAL A 492 24.95 -13.53 16.08
CA VAL A 492 25.29 -13.06 17.43
C VAL A 492 25.41 -11.52 17.45
N TYR A 493 26.10 -10.95 16.48
CA TYR A 493 26.33 -9.51 16.41
C TYR A 493 25.01 -8.72 16.29
N PHE A 494 24.11 -9.12 15.36
CA PHE A 494 22.85 -8.43 15.18
C PHE A 494 21.86 -8.71 16.31
N ARG A 495 21.89 -9.89 16.92
CA ARG A 495 21.09 -10.20 18.12
C ARG A 495 21.46 -9.26 19.28
N GLU A 496 22.75 -9.00 19.51
CA GLU A 496 23.16 -8.06 20.53
C GLU A 496 22.74 -6.62 20.21
N ARG A 497 22.84 -6.22 18.93
CA ARG A 497 22.39 -4.89 18.51
C ARG A 497 20.88 -4.69 18.64
N SER A 498 20.08 -5.75 18.48
CA SER A 498 18.61 -5.68 18.62
C SER A 498 18.16 -5.30 20.02
N HIS A 499 19.05 -5.38 21.01
CA HIS A 499 18.80 -4.95 22.38
C HIS A 499 18.96 -3.43 22.60
N SER A 500 19.28 -2.63 21.58
CA SER A 500 19.51 -1.18 21.75
C SER A 500 18.29 -0.43 22.31
N TYR A 501 17.07 -0.91 22.07
CA TYR A 501 15.83 -0.36 22.65
C TYR A 501 15.92 -0.20 24.18
N ARG A 502 16.69 -1.06 24.89
CA ARG A 502 16.88 -1.02 26.35
C ARG A 502 17.48 0.30 26.83
N ASN A 503 18.20 1.04 25.95
CA ASN A 503 18.78 2.34 26.28
C ASN A 503 17.72 3.41 26.55
N TYR A 504 16.51 3.22 26.03
CA TYR A 504 15.40 4.18 26.18
C TYR A 504 14.41 3.78 27.29
N MET A 505 14.50 2.55 27.82
CA MET A 505 13.58 2.05 28.83
C MET A 505 13.90 2.63 30.21
N ASP A 506 13.19 3.70 30.59
CA ASP A 506 13.39 4.39 31.87
C ASP A 506 12.65 3.67 33.01
N ARG A 507 13.41 3.14 33.98
CA ARG A 507 12.85 2.41 35.13
C ARG A 507 12.11 3.30 36.12
N GLU A 508 12.29 4.62 36.09
CA GLU A 508 11.58 5.55 36.96
C GLU A 508 10.16 5.83 36.43
N THR A 509 10.04 6.09 35.13
CA THR A 509 8.76 6.38 34.49
C THR A 509 8.06 5.13 33.97
N LEU A 510 8.78 4.00 33.82
CA LEU A 510 8.33 2.75 33.20
C LEU A 510 7.86 2.95 31.74
N GLN A 511 8.49 3.90 31.04
CA GLN A 511 8.17 4.27 29.67
C GLN A 511 9.46 4.37 28.84
N ALA A 512 9.32 4.27 27.52
CA ALA A 512 10.38 4.66 26.60
C ALA A 512 10.56 6.18 26.65
N ARG A 513 11.79 6.64 26.87
CA ARG A 513 12.11 8.07 27.04
C ARG A 513 13.38 8.43 26.30
N GLY A 514 13.43 9.61 25.70
CA GLY A 514 14.61 10.12 25.03
C GLY A 514 15.83 10.21 25.95
N ARG A 515 16.98 9.74 25.46
CA ARG A 515 18.25 9.76 26.18
C ARG A 515 19.23 10.68 25.49
N LEU A 516 19.89 11.58 26.25
CA LEU A 516 20.80 12.58 25.73
C LEU A 516 22.22 12.01 25.55
N SER A 517 23.07 12.73 24.81
CA SER A 517 24.45 12.31 24.50
C SER A 517 25.36 12.17 25.74
N ASP A 518 25.00 12.80 26.86
CA ASP A 518 25.68 12.65 28.15
C ASP A 518 25.14 11.47 28.99
N GLY A 519 24.17 10.73 28.47
CA GLY A 519 23.53 9.60 29.11
C GLY A 519 22.35 9.94 30.05
N SER A 520 22.05 11.23 30.25
CA SER A 520 20.90 11.65 31.05
C SER A 520 19.58 11.52 30.27
N TRP A 521 18.45 11.51 30.99
CA TRP A 521 17.12 11.48 30.38
C TRP A 521 16.67 12.87 29.93
N ARG A 522 16.01 12.96 28.77
CA ARG A 522 15.40 14.20 28.30
C ARG A 522 14.35 14.71 29.31
N THR A 523 14.40 16.01 29.60
CA THR A 523 13.45 16.73 30.46
C THR A 523 13.01 18.03 29.82
N PRO A 524 11.73 18.49 30.00
CA PRO A 524 10.65 17.78 30.71
C PRO A 524 10.20 16.54 29.97
N PHE A 525 9.43 15.65 30.63
CA PHE A 525 8.87 14.44 30.03
C PHE A 525 7.40 14.30 30.39
N SER A 526 6.58 14.05 29.39
CA SER A 526 5.20 13.58 29.53
C SER A 526 4.99 12.38 28.57
N PRO A 527 4.43 11.26 29.03
CA PRO A 527 4.15 10.12 28.15
C PRO A 527 3.03 10.37 27.15
N TYR A 528 2.30 11.47 27.25
CA TYR A 528 1.22 11.90 26.35
C TYR A 528 1.67 12.91 25.31
N HIS A 529 2.93 13.35 25.36
CA HIS A 529 3.43 14.41 24.47
C HIS A 529 3.67 13.88 23.06
N SER A 530 3.07 14.58 22.08
CA SER A 530 3.31 14.40 20.66
C SER A 530 3.57 15.75 20.01
N ALA A 531 4.51 15.79 19.06
CA ALA A 531 4.71 16.93 18.18
C ALA A 531 5.16 16.41 16.82
N HIS A 532 4.40 16.72 15.78
CA HIS A 532 4.66 16.22 14.44
C HIS A 532 6.07 16.62 13.98
N GLU A 533 6.88 15.63 13.62
CA GLU A 533 8.28 15.74 13.15
C GLU A 533 9.28 16.41 14.11
N VAL A 534 8.88 16.81 15.34
CA VAL A 534 9.74 17.55 16.28
C VAL A 534 9.69 16.93 17.68
N THR A 535 9.97 15.63 17.79
CA THR A 535 9.91 14.89 19.06
C THR A 535 10.88 13.71 19.03
N ASP A 536 10.95 12.94 20.13
CA ASP A 536 11.71 11.70 20.18
C ASP A 536 10.99 10.53 19.48
N TYR A 537 9.72 10.67 19.16
CA TYR A 537 8.85 9.65 18.57
C TYR A 537 8.37 10.08 17.18
N CYS A 538 8.06 9.11 16.32
CA CYS A 538 7.43 9.35 15.02
C CYS A 538 5.94 9.08 15.17
N GLU A 539 5.09 10.08 14.87
CA GLU A 539 3.64 9.93 14.83
C GLU A 539 3.05 9.18 16.03
N GLY A 540 3.59 9.45 17.21
CA GLY A 540 3.22 8.73 18.41
C GLY A 540 3.67 9.44 19.69
N THR A 541 3.53 8.73 20.81
CA THR A 541 3.92 9.15 22.15
C THR A 541 4.74 8.05 22.84
N ALA A 542 5.26 8.32 24.03
CA ALA A 542 5.94 7.30 24.82
C ALA A 542 5.07 6.08 25.11
N TRP A 543 3.73 6.23 25.16
CA TRP A 543 2.82 5.12 25.40
C TRP A 543 2.92 4.03 24.32
N GLN A 544 2.92 4.38 23.04
CA GLN A 544 3.03 3.39 21.96
C GLN A 544 4.46 2.86 21.86
N TYR A 545 5.44 3.75 21.90
CA TYR A 545 6.85 3.39 21.71
C TYR A 545 7.43 2.54 22.85
N THR A 546 6.86 2.59 24.05
CA THR A 546 7.25 1.67 25.15
C THR A 546 7.10 0.19 24.78
N TRP A 547 6.19 -0.12 23.89
CA TRP A 547 5.89 -1.49 23.45
C TRP A 547 6.54 -1.84 22.09
N LEU A 548 7.27 -0.92 21.47
CA LEU A 548 7.86 -1.10 20.14
C LEU A 548 9.18 -1.90 20.20
N ALA A 549 9.11 -3.09 20.77
CA ALA A 549 10.17 -4.08 20.76
C ALA A 549 9.60 -5.51 20.56
N PRO A 550 8.85 -5.75 19.46
CA PRO A 550 8.20 -7.05 19.24
C PRO A 550 9.18 -8.21 19.12
N GLN A 551 10.40 -7.96 18.65
CA GLN A 551 11.48 -8.96 18.55
C GLN A 551 12.06 -9.40 19.91
N GLU A 552 11.69 -8.73 21.00
CA GLU A 552 12.26 -8.92 22.33
C GLU A 552 11.17 -8.97 23.42
N TYR A 553 10.08 -9.72 23.17
CA TYR A 553 8.99 -9.88 24.14
C TYR A 553 9.50 -10.27 25.54
N GLU A 554 10.41 -11.24 25.64
CA GLU A 554 10.98 -11.68 26.93
C GLU A 554 11.79 -10.55 27.61
N GLY A 555 12.49 -9.73 26.82
CA GLY A 555 13.22 -8.56 27.32
C GLY A 555 12.30 -7.47 27.87
N LEU A 556 11.11 -7.29 27.29
CA LEU A 556 10.07 -6.41 27.85
C LEU A 556 9.53 -6.96 29.19
N VAL A 557 9.26 -8.27 29.27
CA VAL A 557 8.84 -8.92 30.53
C VAL A 557 9.93 -8.76 31.60
N GLU A 558 11.21 -8.96 31.23
CA GLU A 558 12.36 -8.74 32.14
C GLU A 558 12.46 -7.29 32.62
N PHE A 559 12.21 -6.31 31.76
CA PHE A 559 12.20 -4.90 32.14
C PHE A 559 11.21 -4.61 33.25
N TYR A 560 10.01 -5.18 33.19
CA TYR A 560 8.97 -5.03 34.20
C TYR A 560 9.16 -5.96 35.41
N GLY A 561 10.09 -6.91 35.35
CA GLY A 561 10.50 -7.78 36.46
C GLY A 561 9.62 -9.00 36.70
N SER A 562 8.38 -9.02 36.22
CA SER A 562 7.51 -10.21 36.22
C SER A 562 6.46 -10.13 35.11
N LYS A 563 5.95 -11.29 34.68
CA LYS A 563 4.86 -11.38 33.69
C LYS A 563 3.58 -10.71 34.20
N GLU A 564 3.28 -10.81 35.49
CA GLU A 564 2.10 -10.20 36.14
C GLU A 564 2.17 -8.69 36.04
N PHE A 565 3.32 -8.07 36.36
CA PHE A 565 3.49 -6.62 36.28
C PHE A 565 3.56 -6.12 34.84
N PHE A 566 4.17 -6.90 33.95
CA PHE A 566 4.10 -6.64 32.51
C PHE A 566 2.64 -6.54 32.02
N LEU A 567 1.78 -7.51 32.40
CA LEU A 567 0.37 -7.51 32.04
C LEU A 567 -0.40 -6.33 32.67
N GLU A 568 -0.11 -5.95 33.92
CA GLU A 568 -0.69 -4.75 34.56
C GLU A 568 -0.32 -3.48 33.79
N ARG A 569 0.94 -3.37 33.34
CA ARG A 569 1.40 -2.23 32.54
C ARG A 569 0.78 -2.23 31.15
N LEU A 570 0.65 -3.40 30.52
CA LEU A 570 -0.04 -3.55 29.24
C LEU A 570 -1.53 -3.20 29.35
N ASP A 571 -2.21 -3.62 30.42
CA ASP A 571 -3.60 -3.20 30.69
C ASP A 571 -3.70 -1.67 30.83
N SER A 572 -2.72 -1.02 31.46
CA SER A 572 -2.74 0.44 31.62
C SER A 572 -2.66 1.21 30.31
N LEU A 573 -2.08 0.66 29.25
CA LEU A 573 -2.10 1.27 27.91
C LEU A 573 -3.56 1.44 27.39
N PHE A 574 -4.38 0.39 27.55
CA PHE A 574 -5.77 0.36 27.07
C PHE A 574 -6.76 1.08 28.00
N LEU A 575 -6.34 1.36 29.24
CA LEU A 575 -7.16 2.03 30.27
C LEU A 575 -6.77 3.50 30.48
N ALA A 576 -5.64 3.95 29.94
CA ALA A 576 -5.20 5.33 30.03
C ALA A 576 -6.19 6.28 29.40
N ASP A 577 -6.15 7.54 29.81
CA ASP A 577 -6.92 8.61 29.15
C ASP A 577 -6.41 8.79 27.71
N SER A 578 -7.32 9.00 26.77
CA SER A 578 -6.99 9.15 25.35
C SER A 578 -6.55 10.58 24.96
N HIS A 579 -6.36 11.49 25.93
CA HIS A 579 -5.87 12.84 25.62
C HIS A 579 -4.42 12.81 25.11
N LEU A 580 -4.09 13.80 24.31
CA LEU A 580 -2.75 14.03 23.79
C LEU A 580 -2.29 15.43 24.20
N GLU A 581 -0.99 15.61 24.43
CA GLU A 581 -0.36 16.86 24.79
C GLU A 581 0.57 17.34 23.67
N GLY A 582 0.62 18.65 23.45
CA GLY A 582 1.47 19.27 22.43
C GLY A 582 0.71 20.31 21.61
N GLU A 583 1.43 21.26 21.01
CA GLU A 583 0.84 22.31 20.16
C GLU A 583 0.58 21.84 18.72
N ASN A 584 1.31 20.83 18.26
CA ASN A 584 1.24 20.26 16.91
C ASN A 584 1.24 18.73 17.01
N VAL A 585 0.16 18.18 17.56
CA VAL A 585 -0.04 16.74 17.69
C VAL A 585 -0.12 16.12 16.28
N SER A 586 0.51 14.95 16.07
CA SER A 586 0.40 14.25 14.79
C SER A 586 -1.05 13.85 14.52
N SER A 587 -1.54 14.15 13.31
CA SER A 587 -2.87 13.78 12.83
C SER A 587 -3.03 12.26 12.62
N ASP A 588 -1.93 11.53 12.56
CA ASP A 588 -1.89 10.06 12.38
C ASP A 588 -2.26 9.30 13.67
N ILE A 589 -2.26 9.98 14.82
CA ILE A 589 -2.66 9.39 16.10
C ILE A 589 -4.18 9.30 16.16
N THR A 590 -4.75 8.25 15.57
CA THR A 590 -6.19 8.00 15.45
C THR A 590 -6.57 6.59 15.93
N GLY A 591 -7.87 6.29 16.06
CA GLY A 591 -8.32 4.96 16.47
C GLY A 591 -7.87 4.58 17.88
N LEU A 592 -8.06 5.49 18.86
CA LEU A 592 -7.57 5.29 20.22
C LEU A 592 -8.48 4.37 21.05
N ILE A 593 -7.82 3.41 21.72
CA ILE A 593 -8.36 2.65 22.85
C ILE A 593 -7.43 2.91 24.04
N GLY A 594 -7.77 3.83 24.91
CA GLY A 594 -6.80 4.38 25.85
C GLY A 594 -5.67 5.11 25.11
N GLN A 595 -4.46 4.62 25.24
CA GLN A 595 -3.29 5.08 24.48
C GLN A 595 -2.80 4.04 23.45
N TYR A 596 -3.53 2.97 23.21
CA TYR A 596 -3.38 2.13 22.04
C TYR A 596 -3.92 2.89 20.82
N VAL A 597 -3.16 2.97 19.75
CA VAL A 597 -3.47 3.73 18.54
C VAL A 597 -3.58 2.76 17.37
N HIS A 598 -4.80 2.39 16.99
CA HIS A 598 -4.97 1.45 15.87
C HIS A 598 -4.72 2.11 14.51
N GLY A 599 -5.01 3.40 14.38
CA GLY A 599 -4.81 4.15 13.15
C GLY A 599 -3.35 4.45 12.83
N ASN A 600 -2.39 3.93 13.61
CA ASN A 600 -0.96 4.04 13.28
C ASN A 600 -0.18 2.78 13.69
N GLU A 601 0.77 2.37 12.89
CA GLU A 601 1.40 1.05 12.81
C GLU A 601 2.23 0.63 14.04
N PRO A 602 2.90 1.52 14.78
CA PRO A 602 3.64 1.12 15.99
C PRO A 602 2.82 0.36 17.02
N SER A 603 1.49 0.42 16.96
CA SER A 603 0.59 -0.27 17.88
C SER A 603 0.12 -1.65 17.42
N HIS A 604 0.19 -1.99 16.13
CA HIS A 604 -0.50 -3.15 15.54
C HIS A 604 -0.16 -4.51 16.17
N HIS A 605 1.06 -4.71 16.64
CA HIS A 605 1.51 -5.95 17.30
C HIS A 605 1.11 -6.05 18.77
N ILE A 606 0.83 -4.92 19.46
CA ILE A 606 0.77 -4.83 20.92
C ILE A 606 -0.32 -5.74 21.51
N ILE A 607 -1.49 -5.82 20.89
CA ILE A 607 -2.61 -6.65 21.36
C ILE A 607 -2.20 -8.14 21.48
N TYR A 608 -1.34 -8.61 20.57
CA TYR A 608 -0.91 -10.00 20.54
C TYR A 608 0.07 -10.39 21.67
N PHE A 609 0.66 -9.41 22.34
CA PHE A 609 1.44 -9.67 23.55
C PHE A 609 0.63 -10.37 24.65
N TYR A 610 -0.70 -10.21 24.69
CA TYR A 610 -1.53 -10.96 25.61
C TYR A 610 -1.53 -12.46 25.30
N THR A 611 -1.65 -12.87 24.02
CA THR A 611 -1.54 -14.30 23.67
C THR A 611 -0.15 -14.82 24.00
N MET A 612 0.93 -14.08 23.67
CA MET A 612 2.31 -14.45 24.02
C MET A 612 2.50 -14.59 25.53
N ALA A 613 1.79 -13.79 26.32
CA ALA A 613 1.78 -13.86 27.78
C ALA A 613 0.84 -14.95 28.35
N GLY A 614 0.21 -15.79 27.53
CA GLY A 614 -0.74 -16.82 27.96
C GLY A 614 -2.11 -16.26 28.38
N LYS A 615 -2.53 -15.15 27.77
CA LYS A 615 -3.83 -14.50 27.99
C LYS A 615 -4.62 -14.32 26.69
N PRO A 616 -4.83 -15.39 25.87
CA PRO A 616 -5.43 -15.28 24.54
C PRO A 616 -6.84 -14.71 24.54
N ALA A 617 -7.59 -14.86 25.62
CA ALA A 617 -8.93 -14.28 25.74
C ALA A 617 -8.90 -12.73 25.73
N LYS A 618 -7.86 -12.10 26.33
CA LYS A 618 -7.69 -10.65 26.25
C LYS A 618 -7.35 -10.18 24.85
N THR A 619 -6.50 -10.94 24.13
CA THR A 619 -6.27 -10.69 22.71
C THR A 619 -7.58 -10.73 21.92
N ALA A 620 -8.39 -11.76 22.13
CA ALA A 620 -9.67 -11.93 21.45
C ALA A 620 -10.64 -10.77 21.72
N ASP A 621 -10.75 -10.32 22.97
CA ASP A 621 -11.60 -9.19 23.34
C ASP A 621 -11.17 -7.89 22.67
N LEU A 622 -9.86 -7.59 22.68
CA LEU A 622 -9.33 -6.35 22.10
C LEU A 622 -9.35 -6.35 20.58
N VAL A 623 -9.00 -7.48 19.94
CA VAL A 623 -9.06 -7.61 18.49
C VAL A 623 -10.50 -7.43 18.00
N ARG A 624 -11.49 -8.04 18.67
CA ARG A 624 -12.91 -7.83 18.33
C ARG A 624 -13.36 -6.39 18.55
N ARG A 625 -12.90 -5.76 19.64
CA ARG A 625 -13.17 -4.36 19.88
C ARG A 625 -12.61 -3.48 18.74
N VAL A 626 -11.42 -3.78 18.24
CA VAL A 626 -10.84 -3.08 17.08
C VAL A 626 -11.72 -3.26 15.84
N TYR A 627 -12.23 -4.48 15.58
CA TYR A 627 -13.16 -4.67 14.45
C TYR A 627 -14.43 -3.85 14.60
N ASP A 628 -15.04 -3.87 15.80
CA ASP A 628 -16.30 -3.21 16.07
C ASP A 628 -16.17 -1.67 16.10
N ASP A 629 -15.02 -1.14 16.56
CA ASP A 629 -14.81 0.29 16.72
C ASP A 629 -14.22 0.97 15.45
N PHE A 630 -13.52 0.23 14.56
CA PHE A 630 -12.68 0.85 13.53
C PHE A 630 -12.79 0.27 12.12
N TYR A 631 -13.61 -0.78 11.87
CA TYR A 631 -13.80 -1.34 10.53
C TYR A 631 -15.28 -1.41 10.18
N PHE A 632 -15.71 -0.55 9.25
CA PHE A 632 -17.12 -0.46 8.88
C PHE A 632 -17.30 -0.55 7.36
N ASN A 633 -18.45 -1.04 6.91
CA ASN A 633 -18.88 -0.95 5.52
C ASN A 633 -19.40 0.47 5.21
N ASP A 634 -18.54 1.45 5.35
CA ASP A 634 -18.82 2.89 5.20
C ASP A 634 -17.57 3.58 4.64
N PRO A 635 -17.68 4.70 3.89
CA PRO A 635 -16.51 5.46 3.45
C PRO A 635 -15.56 5.91 4.58
N GLU A 636 -16.07 6.15 5.80
CA GLU A 636 -15.26 6.46 6.99
C GLU A 636 -14.86 5.20 7.78
N GLY A 637 -14.96 4.02 7.17
CA GLY A 637 -14.78 2.72 7.82
C GLY A 637 -13.35 2.29 8.09
N LEU A 638 -12.40 3.22 8.18
CA LEU A 638 -11.01 3.01 8.61
C LEU A 638 -10.62 4.07 9.64
N ALA A 639 -9.83 3.67 10.64
CA ALA A 639 -9.46 4.54 11.76
C ALA A 639 -8.47 5.65 11.41
N GLY A 640 -7.68 5.49 10.35
CA GLY A 640 -6.63 6.39 9.89
C GLY A 640 -6.23 6.05 8.46
N ASN A 641 -5.02 6.44 8.08
CA ASN A 641 -4.43 6.06 6.80
C ASN A 641 -4.57 4.56 6.57
N GLU A 642 -4.92 4.16 5.36
CA GLU A 642 -4.97 2.74 5.00
C GLU A 642 -3.54 2.17 4.85
N ASP A 643 -2.58 3.03 4.54
CA ASP A 643 -1.15 2.83 4.44
C ASP A 643 -0.74 1.66 3.55
N ALA A 644 -1.06 1.85 2.26
CA ALA A 644 -0.59 0.98 1.19
C ALA A 644 -0.91 -0.51 1.40
N GLY A 645 -2.06 -0.80 1.99
CA GLY A 645 -2.52 -2.16 2.27
C GLY A 645 -2.29 -2.64 3.71
N GLN A 646 -1.56 -1.89 4.55
CA GLN A 646 -1.18 -2.35 5.90
C GLN A 646 -2.37 -2.47 6.84
N MET A 647 -3.20 -1.42 6.96
CA MET A 647 -4.39 -1.43 7.83
C MET A 647 -5.36 -2.56 7.43
N SER A 648 -5.53 -2.74 6.13
CA SER A 648 -6.37 -3.80 5.53
C SER A 648 -5.78 -5.18 5.75
N ALA A 649 -4.46 -5.36 5.60
CA ALA A 649 -3.79 -6.64 5.80
C ALA A 649 -3.83 -7.08 7.27
N TRP A 650 -3.72 -6.14 8.22
CA TRP A 650 -3.91 -6.44 9.64
C TRP A 650 -5.30 -7.04 9.89
N TYR A 651 -6.36 -6.41 9.30
CA TYR A 651 -7.72 -6.94 9.39
C TYR A 651 -7.86 -8.31 8.76
N VAL A 652 -7.29 -8.51 7.55
CA VAL A 652 -7.34 -9.80 6.83
C VAL A 652 -6.73 -10.91 7.69
N LEU A 653 -5.49 -10.75 8.16
CA LEU A 653 -4.81 -11.77 8.96
C LEU A 653 -5.54 -12.01 10.29
N SER A 654 -5.84 -10.95 11.03
CA SER A 654 -6.48 -11.05 12.35
C SER A 654 -7.87 -11.67 12.27
N SER A 655 -8.68 -11.35 11.23
CA SER A 655 -10.01 -11.91 11.01
C SER A 655 -10.00 -13.39 10.61
N LEU A 656 -8.91 -13.86 10.00
CA LEU A 656 -8.65 -15.28 9.77
C LEU A 656 -8.29 -16.03 11.06
N GLY A 657 -7.90 -15.29 12.11
CA GLY A 657 -7.65 -15.82 13.44
C GLY A 657 -6.20 -15.86 13.87
N PHE A 658 -5.27 -15.26 13.14
CA PHE A 658 -3.85 -15.19 13.50
C PHE A 658 -3.16 -13.93 12.95
N TYR A 659 -2.01 -13.58 13.52
CA TYR A 659 -1.18 -12.44 13.14
C TYR A 659 0.28 -12.69 13.50
N GLU A 660 1.23 -12.12 12.75
CA GLU A 660 2.67 -12.20 13.02
C GLU A 660 3.14 -10.93 13.75
N PRO A 661 3.17 -10.90 15.09
CA PRO A 661 3.58 -9.71 15.86
C PRO A 661 5.09 -9.51 15.90
N GLU A 662 5.87 -10.58 15.75
CA GLU A 662 7.34 -10.58 15.75
C GLU A 662 7.84 -10.66 14.30
N PRO A 663 8.36 -9.58 13.70
CA PRO A 663 8.81 -9.60 12.31
C PRO A 663 9.94 -10.63 12.09
N ALA A 664 9.89 -11.34 10.95
CA ALA A 664 10.84 -12.39 10.58
C ALA A 664 10.96 -13.55 11.61
N SER A 665 9.87 -13.87 12.31
CA SER A 665 9.85 -14.95 13.31
C SER A 665 9.23 -16.25 12.82
N THR A 666 8.53 -16.25 11.68
CA THR A 666 7.71 -17.34 11.15
C THR A 666 6.50 -17.73 12.00
N ARG A 667 6.26 -17.08 13.13
CA ARG A 667 5.20 -17.44 14.11
C ARG A 667 3.99 -16.52 13.97
N PHE A 668 2.86 -17.10 13.60
CA PHE A 668 1.57 -16.43 13.53
C PHE A 668 0.74 -16.78 14.78
N TRP A 669 0.61 -15.82 15.67
CA TRP A 669 -0.06 -15.98 16.97
C TRP A 669 -1.58 -15.91 16.82
N PHE A 670 -2.29 -16.81 17.50
CA PHE A 670 -3.74 -16.87 17.44
C PHE A 670 -4.40 -15.67 18.12
N GLY A 671 -5.48 -15.17 17.48
CA GLY A 671 -6.27 -14.03 17.92
C GLY A 671 -7.77 -14.35 17.96
N ALA A 672 -8.58 -13.69 17.15
CA ALA A 672 -10.04 -13.77 17.17
C ALA A 672 -10.64 -13.97 15.77
N PRO A 673 -10.84 -15.20 15.30
CA PRO A 673 -11.47 -15.45 14.00
C PRO A 673 -12.90 -14.89 13.98
N VAL A 674 -13.33 -14.41 12.80
CA VAL A 674 -14.71 -13.93 12.57
C VAL A 674 -15.47 -14.73 11.50
N PHE A 675 -14.82 -15.68 10.85
CA PHE A 675 -15.43 -16.52 9.82
C PHE A 675 -15.65 -17.93 10.33
N GLU A 676 -16.81 -18.51 10.01
CA GLU A 676 -17.10 -19.92 10.30
C GLU A 676 -16.11 -20.85 9.59
N GLU A 677 -15.80 -20.52 8.33
CA GLU A 677 -14.84 -21.23 7.52
C GLU A 677 -14.07 -20.22 6.65
N ALA A 678 -12.78 -20.48 6.43
CA ALA A 678 -11.95 -19.81 5.45
C ALA A 678 -11.11 -20.83 4.67
N GLU A 679 -10.84 -20.55 3.41
CA GLU A 679 -9.96 -21.34 2.55
C GLU A 679 -8.90 -20.42 1.96
N LEU A 680 -7.64 -20.71 2.23
CA LEU A 680 -6.48 -19.98 1.69
C LEU A 680 -5.80 -20.86 0.65
N LYS A 681 -5.64 -20.35 -0.56
CA LYS A 681 -4.81 -20.99 -1.58
C LYS A 681 -3.34 -20.70 -1.28
N VAL A 682 -2.60 -21.73 -0.89
CA VAL A 682 -1.20 -21.64 -0.49
C VAL A 682 -0.33 -22.57 -1.36
N PRO A 683 1.01 -22.47 -1.36
CA PRO A 683 1.87 -23.30 -2.18
C PRO A 683 1.63 -24.82 -2.06
N GLY A 684 1.35 -25.32 -0.85
CA GLY A 684 1.06 -26.74 -0.59
C GLY A 684 -0.37 -27.19 -0.92
N GLY A 685 -1.23 -26.28 -1.39
CA GLY A 685 -2.63 -26.59 -1.75
C GLY A 685 -3.62 -25.61 -1.15
N ILE A 686 -4.54 -26.07 -0.31
CA ILE A 686 -5.52 -25.24 0.40
C ILE A 686 -5.30 -25.43 1.90
N LEU A 687 -5.15 -24.34 2.63
CA LEU A 687 -5.34 -24.32 4.08
C LEU A 687 -6.80 -24.00 4.36
N LYS A 688 -7.53 -24.97 4.91
CA LYS A 688 -8.90 -24.76 5.39
C LYS A 688 -8.86 -24.40 6.88
N ILE A 689 -9.44 -23.26 7.23
CA ILE A 689 -9.61 -22.82 8.62
C ILE A 689 -11.09 -23.00 8.98
N THR A 690 -11.38 -23.65 10.11
CA THR A 690 -12.74 -23.86 10.61
C THR A 690 -12.82 -23.38 12.05
N ALA A 691 -13.58 -22.29 12.31
CA ALA A 691 -13.90 -21.84 13.66
C ALA A 691 -15.20 -22.54 14.12
N LYS A 692 -15.04 -23.74 14.66
CA LYS A 692 -16.14 -24.62 14.99
C LYS A 692 -16.93 -24.10 16.20
N GLY A 693 -18.21 -23.85 16.00
CA GLY A 693 -19.10 -23.32 17.05
C GLY A 693 -19.01 -21.80 17.22
N LEU A 694 -18.31 -21.08 16.32
CA LEU A 694 -18.24 -19.62 16.32
C LEU A 694 -19.63 -18.99 16.34
N SER A 695 -19.84 -18.04 17.23
CA SER A 695 -21.05 -17.20 17.33
C SER A 695 -20.73 -15.90 18.07
N ALA A 696 -21.70 -15.02 18.22
CA ALA A 696 -21.54 -13.80 19.03
C ALA A 696 -21.12 -14.11 20.47
N ASP A 697 -21.66 -15.19 21.06
CA ASP A 697 -21.33 -15.61 22.43
C ASP A 697 -20.06 -16.47 22.48
N ASN A 698 -19.84 -17.33 21.47
CA ASN A 698 -18.70 -18.24 21.42
C ASN A 698 -17.53 -17.57 20.64
N LYS A 699 -16.83 -16.67 21.30
CA LYS A 699 -15.77 -15.86 20.68
C LYS A 699 -14.34 -16.24 21.10
N TYR A 700 -14.20 -17.15 22.07
CA TYR A 700 -12.89 -17.55 22.59
C TYR A 700 -12.49 -18.92 22.06
N ILE A 701 -11.24 -19.05 21.63
CA ILE A 701 -10.65 -20.33 21.26
C ILE A 701 -10.52 -21.18 22.54
N GLN A 702 -11.03 -22.41 22.48
CA GLN A 702 -10.98 -23.38 23.57
C GLN A 702 -9.90 -24.45 23.32
N ASP A 703 -9.70 -24.80 22.05
CA ASP A 703 -8.70 -25.76 21.61
C ASP A 703 -8.35 -25.51 20.14
N VAL A 704 -7.15 -25.93 19.73
CA VAL A 704 -6.65 -25.78 18.35
C VAL A 704 -6.11 -27.10 17.87
N THR A 705 -6.55 -27.54 16.69
CA THR A 705 -5.98 -28.71 16.02
C THR A 705 -5.53 -28.39 14.60
N LEU A 706 -4.40 -28.91 14.18
CA LEU A 706 -3.88 -28.85 12.82
C LEU A 706 -3.78 -30.28 12.28
N ASN A 707 -4.49 -30.56 11.17
CA ASN A 707 -4.56 -31.88 10.55
C ASN A 707 -4.95 -32.99 11.54
N GLY A 708 -5.88 -32.68 12.46
CA GLY A 708 -6.35 -33.59 13.49
C GLY A 708 -5.41 -33.78 14.68
N GLN A 709 -4.28 -33.09 14.74
CA GLN A 709 -3.36 -33.09 15.86
C GLN A 709 -3.52 -31.83 16.70
N LYS A 710 -3.63 -31.98 18.02
CA LYS A 710 -3.72 -30.85 18.94
C LYS A 710 -2.44 -30.02 18.91
N LEU A 711 -2.57 -28.69 18.85
CA LEU A 711 -1.48 -27.75 19.08
C LEU A 711 -1.45 -27.36 20.58
N ASP A 712 -0.27 -27.47 21.19
CA ASP A 712 0.01 -27.09 22.57
C ASP A 712 0.79 -25.78 22.68
N ARG A 713 0.58 -24.89 21.69
CA ARG A 713 1.20 -23.58 21.57
C ARG A 713 0.20 -22.53 21.06
N GLY A 714 0.44 -21.26 21.39
CA GLY A 714 -0.43 -20.13 21.04
C GLY A 714 -0.27 -19.59 19.62
N TYR A 715 0.43 -20.29 18.71
CA TYR A 715 0.74 -19.87 17.37
C TYR A 715 0.76 -21.04 16.38
N ILE A 716 0.69 -20.71 15.08
CA ILE A 716 0.96 -21.61 13.95
C ILE A 716 2.22 -21.13 13.24
N GLU A 717 3.06 -22.06 12.78
CA GLU A 717 4.27 -21.76 12.01
C GLU A 717 3.93 -21.42 10.54
N TYR A 718 4.69 -20.51 9.94
CA TYR A 718 4.57 -20.19 8.52
C TYR A 718 4.63 -21.44 7.62
N SER A 719 5.56 -22.34 7.90
CA SER A 719 5.71 -23.60 7.15
C SER A 719 4.48 -24.50 7.22
N GLU A 720 3.73 -24.46 8.30
CA GLU A 720 2.47 -25.18 8.49
C GLU A 720 1.32 -24.52 7.69
N ILE A 721 1.28 -23.18 7.69
CA ILE A 721 0.30 -22.42 6.88
C ILE A 721 0.47 -22.75 5.40
N ILE A 722 1.69 -22.62 4.87
CA ILE A 722 1.94 -22.81 3.43
C ILE A 722 1.89 -24.26 2.97
N SER A 723 1.95 -25.21 3.90
CA SER A 723 1.78 -26.65 3.60
C SER A 723 0.33 -27.01 3.26
N GLY A 724 -0.64 -26.15 3.64
CA GLY A 724 -2.05 -26.45 3.52
C GLY A 724 -2.52 -27.49 4.54
N GLY A 725 -3.78 -27.90 4.43
CA GLY A 725 -4.40 -28.85 5.34
C GLY A 725 -5.61 -28.27 6.07
N GLU A 726 -5.89 -28.73 7.28
CA GLU A 726 -7.06 -28.31 8.07
C GLU A 726 -6.65 -27.78 9.44
N LEU A 727 -6.93 -26.49 9.68
CA LEU A 727 -6.81 -25.83 10.98
C LEU A 727 -8.20 -25.71 11.60
N VAL A 728 -8.44 -26.31 12.74
CA VAL A 728 -9.71 -26.22 13.47
C VAL A 728 -9.51 -25.47 14.77
N LEU A 729 -10.30 -24.42 14.96
CA LEU A 729 -10.39 -23.61 16.16
C LEU A 729 -11.71 -23.95 16.84
N ASP A 730 -11.71 -24.72 17.92
CA ASP A 730 -12.92 -24.99 18.70
C ASP A 730 -13.27 -23.75 19.52
N MET A 731 -14.45 -23.16 19.30
CA MET A 731 -14.86 -21.89 19.89
C MET A 731 -15.84 -22.11 21.04
N GLY A 732 -15.75 -21.26 22.08
CA GLY A 732 -16.64 -21.30 23.22
C GLY A 732 -16.86 -19.94 23.88
N PRO A 733 -17.81 -19.87 24.87
CA PRO A 733 -18.22 -18.61 25.51
C PRO A 733 -17.29 -18.16 26.64
N GLU A 734 -16.52 -19.09 27.22
CA GLU A 734 -15.69 -18.79 28.37
C GLU A 734 -14.23 -18.57 28.00
N PRO A 735 -13.54 -17.60 28.64
CA PRO A 735 -12.09 -17.45 28.48
C PRO A 735 -11.34 -18.76 28.78
N ALA A 736 -10.46 -19.17 27.89
CA ALA A 736 -9.67 -20.39 28.02
C ALA A 736 -8.18 -20.12 27.69
N VAL A 737 -7.34 -20.99 28.21
CA VAL A 737 -5.94 -21.15 27.83
C VAL A 737 -5.75 -22.59 27.44
N TRP A 738 -5.42 -22.88 26.17
CA TRP A 738 -5.34 -24.25 25.65
C TRP A 738 -3.90 -24.74 25.46
N PHE A 739 -2.90 -23.87 25.68
CA PHE A 739 -1.45 -24.10 25.50
C PHE A 739 -0.65 -23.72 26.71
#